data_52600c34364ecef7ac0bba7604e5e220
#
_entry.id   52600c34364ecef7ac0bba7604e5e220
#
_cell.length_a   1.000
_cell.length_b   1.000
_cell.length_c   1.000
_cell.angle_alpha   90.00
_cell.angle_beta   90.00
_cell.angle_gamma   90.00
#
_symmetry.space_group_name_H-M   'P 1'
#
loop_
_entity.id
_entity.type
_entity.pdbx_description
1 polymer ?
#
loop_
_entity_poly.entity_id
_entity_poly.type
_entity_poly.pdbx_seq_one_letter_code
_entity_poly.pdbx_strand_id
1 'polypeptide(L)'
;MKSLAWSWVLLPLSILMSWGWSDRASGAVVGTQPTFEGEIFLASHERVRQSRRLYEAGQFAEAADILQQAADTFAAAGNHRARAIASSNLSLAYQQLGQWSQAQGAISTSLEALESVEGNADPIFAQILQVRAQLELATGQADVALETWKQAARMYETLDDDAGRFSSQINQAQALQAMGFYRRALKVLAQVEDALRDRPDSALKAQTLLGLGNTLRVVGKLERPEPPEIEETQNPDETIAPVEVSENATTTSQASNDDPDDDEENLNASEVLSESLEIATRLNLPELQAKAQLSLGNTAQSLAQRAKESRDRFREDSPDNNRSQRNREYYNQRYLEQLDRALSKYQSAASRSGITPQTCINATGESGVDPQTCIDAQLNTLRLYIEDGEWEKTRELIPELQTQIGRLTPGRFSANARVNLAQSAIDIFQSNSSGMGEVSSADIARLLQEAVGEAGSLKDLRVESFALGTLGKLYQLTGQFAIAQEVTELALKRSQAVRASSISYQWQWQLGQVLKVQNKREETIAAYSQAVATLQTLRGDLAAISPDLQFSFRDSIEPIYREFVDVLLQREDGEQISQDNLKLARDTIEALQLAELDNFFREACIDAKPKEIDEVDPNAAVIYSIVIGDRLEVIAAVPDSTQNSTKDEMDEVEPTLLHATTKIDSNTLENTVLRVQKNTRGQAIVAVFEDEIRDDLEFTLESFQQMYDWLVRPIEDELAASQVETLVFVLDGVLRNVPMSVLHDGQKYLIEDYAIALTPGLQLLSVNPIQEVGLTTLAAGLSEMPAYAQELNFQDLDGVERELSQIAGIVPSQQLLNDTFTTTSLQNNIAATASAIVHLATHGQFSSNAEETYILANDALIRVDALNRLLQSRDGRKTAIELLVLSACETAVGDDRAALGLAGVAVRAGARSTVASLWAVGDASTAQLMTQFYQELKTSGISKAQALRNAQLSLLDGENTQFQHPGQWGAFVLVGNWQ
;
A
#
# COMPACT_ATOMS: atom_id res chain seq x y z
N MET A 1 -16.55 -6.70 -7.49
CA MET A 1 -15.44 -6.18 -8.32
C MET A 1 -15.60 -4.68 -8.42
N LYS A 2 -14.93 -3.94 -7.56
CA LYS A 2 -14.97 -2.48 -7.59
C LYS A 2 -13.84 -1.97 -8.46
N SER A 3 -14.21 -1.14 -9.44
CA SER A 3 -13.31 -0.62 -10.47
C SER A 3 -12.31 0.35 -9.87
N LEU A 4 -11.04 0.10 -10.15
CA LEU A 4 -9.92 0.98 -9.88
C LEU A 4 -9.91 2.12 -10.89
N ALA A 5 -10.55 3.23 -10.57
CA ALA A 5 -10.42 4.44 -11.35
C ALA A 5 -9.24 5.26 -10.84
N TRP A 6 -8.22 5.31 -11.64
CA TRP A 6 -7.00 6.08 -11.42
C TRP A 6 -7.28 7.57 -11.59
N SER A 7 -7.49 8.27 -10.47
CA SER A 7 -7.44 9.73 -10.50
C SER A 7 -5.99 10.16 -10.71
N TRP A 8 -5.55 10.16 -11.94
CA TRP A 8 -4.34 10.86 -12.32
C TRP A 8 -4.63 12.36 -12.24
N VAL A 9 -4.35 12.95 -11.09
CA VAL A 9 -4.20 14.40 -10.99
C VAL A 9 -2.91 14.76 -11.74
N LEU A 10 -2.98 14.75 -13.05
CA LEU A 10 -2.06 15.53 -13.86
C LEU A 10 -2.48 16.97 -13.66
N LEU A 11 -1.85 17.62 -12.71
CA LEU A 11 -1.86 19.05 -12.57
C LEU A 11 -1.47 19.65 -13.93
N PRO A 12 -2.36 20.36 -14.65
CA PRO A 12 -1.86 21.33 -15.61
C PRO A 12 -1.14 22.36 -14.76
N LEU A 13 0.15 22.36 -14.83
CA LEU A 13 0.95 23.45 -14.35
C LEU A 13 0.60 24.66 -15.21
N SER A 14 -0.41 25.42 -14.80
CA SER A 14 -0.36 26.84 -15.04
C SER A 14 0.77 27.37 -14.17
N ILE A 15 1.98 27.04 -14.60
CA ILE A 15 3.16 27.70 -14.11
C ILE A 15 2.91 29.18 -14.34
N LEU A 16 2.91 29.96 -13.27
CA LEU A 16 3.39 31.33 -13.34
C LEU A 16 4.84 31.24 -13.84
N MET A 17 5.02 30.79 -15.09
CA MET A 17 6.25 31.06 -15.79
C MET A 17 6.33 32.58 -15.84
N SER A 18 7.24 33.13 -15.05
CA SER A 18 7.76 34.42 -15.34
C SER A 18 8.22 34.36 -16.80
N TRP A 19 7.34 34.81 -17.72
CA TRP A 19 7.71 35.05 -19.11
C TRP A 19 8.99 35.85 -19.01
N GLY A 20 10.13 35.25 -19.37
CA GLY A 20 11.47 35.69 -19.02
C GLY A 20 11.85 37.01 -19.63
N TRP A 21 11.24 38.04 -19.11
CA TRP A 21 11.63 39.43 -19.34
C TRP A 21 11.49 40.15 -18.00
N SER A 22 12.57 40.15 -17.21
CA SER A 22 12.70 41.14 -16.13
C SER A 22 12.74 42.53 -16.80
N ASP A 23 11.99 43.47 -16.26
CA ASP A 23 11.96 44.88 -16.64
C ASP A 23 13.31 45.64 -16.44
N ARG A 24 14.43 44.94 -16.40
CA ARG A 24 15.77 45.49 -16.20
C ARG A 24 16.49 45.88 -17.49
N ALA A 25 15.77 46.00 -18.62
CA ALA A 25 16.34 46.57 -19.86
C ALA A 25 15.75 47.93 -20.23
N SER A 26 15.41 48.77 -19.24
CA SER A 26 15.17 50.21 -19.51
C SER A 26 16.39 51.04 -19.13
N GLY A 27 17.50 50.76 -19.81
CA GLY A 27 18.58 51.71 -19.93
C GLY A 27 18.15 52.76 -20.94
N ALA A 28 17.96 54.02 -20.51
CA ALA A 28 17.58 55.18 -21.31
C ALA A 28 18.43 55.32 -22.58
N VAL A 29 17.81 55.15 -23.72
CA VAL A 29 18.34 55.72 -25.00
C VAL A 29 17.55 56.97 -25.26
N VAL A 30 18.20 58.11 -24.96
CA VAL A 30 17.72 59.40 -25.35
C VAL A 30 17.94 59.59 -26.86
N GLY A 31 16.86 59.79 -27.60
CA GLY A 31 16.78 60.62 -28.80
C GLY A 31 17.49 60.13 -30.06
N THR A 32 16.95 59.10 -30.73
CA THR A 32 16.94 59.01 -32.20
C THR A 32 15.57 58.47 -32.64
N GLN A 33 15.02 59.04 -33.73
CA GLN A 33 13.80 58.54 -34.33
C GLN A 33 13.97 57.00 -34.57
N PRO A 34 13.00 56.14 -34.23
CA PRO A 34 13.11 54.72 -34.47
C PRO A 34 13.26 54.50 -35.99
N THR A 35 14.29 53.79 -36.39
CA THR A 35 14.40 53.25 -37.73
C THR A 35 13.24 52.25 -37.96
N PHE A 36 12.83 52.03 -39.20
CA PHE A 36 11.75 51.11 -39.58
C PHE A 36 11.96 49.72 -38.96
N GLU A 37 13.19 49.26 -38.78
CA GLU A 37 13.56 48.04 -38.07
C GLU A 37 13.30 48.15 -36.57
N GLY A 38 13.52 49.30 -35.95
CA GLY A 38 13.24 49.51 -34.53
C GLY A 38 11.74 49.56 -34.22
N GLU A 39 10.90 50.03 -35.13
CA GLU A 39 9.44 50.01 -34.99
C GLU A 39 8.90 48.58 -35.08
N ILE A 40 9.39 47.73 -35.99
CA ILE A 40 9.01 46.35 -36.14
C ILE A 40 9.44 45.54 -34.89
N PHE A 41 10.63 45.81 -34.36
CA PHE A 41 11.13 45.16 -33.14
C PHE A 41 10.25 45.49 -31.93
N LEU A 42 9.92 46.76 -31.71
CA LEU A 42 9.04 47.19 -30.62
C LEU A 42 7.62 46.60 -30.76
N ALA A 43 7.08 46.60 -32.00
CA ALA A 43 5.78 46.00 -32.28
C ALA A 43 5.74 44.49 -32.03
N SER A 44 6.83 43.78 -32.31
CA SER A 44 6.91 42.32 -32.06
C SER A 44 7.02 41.98 -30.58
N HIS A 45 7.69 42.79 -29.78
CA HIS A 45 7.72 42.64 -28.32
C HIS A 45 6.35 42.98 -27.71
N GLU A 46 5.62 43.93 -28.25
CA GLU A 46 4.25 44.25 -27.83
C GLU A 46 3.32 43.07 -28.14
N ARG A 47 3.48 42.41 -29.30
CA ARG A 47 2.75 41.19 -29.66
C ARG A 47 3.00 40.05 -28.64
N VAL A 48 4.24 39.84 -28.23
CA VAL A 48 4.54 38.84 -27.21
C VAL A 48 3.87 39.18 -25.87
N ARG A 49 3.82 40.44 -25.47
CA ARG A 49 3.08 40.88 -24.30
C ARG A 49 1.57 40.72 -24.46
N GLN A 50 1.03 40.97 -25.64
CA GLN A 50 -0.37 40.76 -25.98
C GLN A 50 -0.72 39.26 -25.93
N SER A 51 0.11 38.40 -26.52
CA SER A 51 -0.11 36.97 -26.50
C SER A 51 -0.12 36.39 -25.05
N ARG A 52 0.72 36.93 -24.17
CA ARG A 52 0.70 36.60 -22.76
C ARG A 52 -0.67 36.91 -22.12
N ARG A 53 -1.20 38.10 -22.35
CA ARG A 53 -2.53 38.49 -21.82
C ARG A 53 -3.66 37.58 -22.36
N LEU A 54 -3.58 37.23 -23.65
CA LEU A 54 -4.54 36.29 -24.26
C LEU A 54 -4.40 34.86 -23.68
N TYR A 55 -3.17 34.38 -23.47
CA TYR A 55 -2.92 33.12 -22.88
C TYR A 55 -3.47 33.05 -21.42
N GLU A 56 -3.19 34.07 -20.62
CA GLU A 56 -3.71 34.22 -19.25
C GLU A 56 -5.25 34.35 -19.22
N ALA A 57 -5.87 34.85 -20.32
CA ALA A 57 -7.32 34.90 -20.49
C ALA A 57 -7.93 33.63 -21.10
N GLY A 58 -7.14 32.54 -21.29
CA GLY A 58 -7.60 31.28 -21.87
C GLY A 58 -7.85 31.29 -23.38
N GLN A 59 -7.50 32.40 -24.06
CA GLN A 59 -7.65 32.58 -25.52
C GLN A 59 -6.42 32.00 -26.24
N PHE A 60 -6.22 30.68 -26.12
CA PHE A 60 -4.99 30.01 -26.57
C PHE A 60 -4.79 30.05 -28.11
N ALA A 61 -5.87 29.97 -28.89
CA ALA A 61 -5.80 30.02 -30.34
C ALA A 61 -5.29 31.39 -30.82
N GLU A 62 -5.85 32.48 -30.30
CA GLU A 62 -5.44 33.86 -30.63
C GLU A 62 -4.02 34.14 -30.13
N ALA A 63 -3.65 33.59 -28.94
CA ALA A 63 -2.29 33.71 -28.44
C ALA A 63 -1.29 32.97 -29.33
N ALA A 64 -1.63 31.81 -29.88
CA ALA A 64 -0.81 31.02 -30.78
C ALA A 64 -0.60 31.77 -32.11
N ASP A 65 -1.65 32.33 -32.70
CA ASP A 65 -1.57 33.11 -33.95
C ASP A 65 -0.63 34.33 -33.81
N ILE A 66 -0.73 35.03 -32.69
CA ILE A 66 0.13 36.20 -32.43
C ILE A 66 1.58 35.77 -32.18
N LEU A 67 1.81 34.68 -31.46
CA LEU A 67 3.15 34.14 -31.19
C LEU A 67 3.81 33.60 -32.46
N GLN A 68 3.05 32.98 -33.37
CA GLN A 68 3.55 32.57 -34.68
C GLN A 68 4.01 33.80 -35.51
N GLN A 69 3.17 34.83 -35.59
CA GLN A 69 3.53 36.09 -36.31
C GLN A 69 4.76 36.77 -35.69
N ALA A 70 4.88 36.75 -34.37
CA ALA A 70 6.05 37.28 -33.66
C ALA A 70 7.31 36.48 -33.99
N ALA A 71 7.24 35.14 -33.93
CA ALA A 71 8.36 34.26 -34.24
C ALA A 71 8.85 34.44 -35.68
N ASP A 72 7.93 34.57 -36.65
CA ASP A 72 8.25 34.80 -38.05
C ASP A 72 8.91 36.19 -38.25
N THR A 73 8.42 37.21 -37.56
CA THR A 73 9.00 38.58 -37.61
C THR A 73 10.41 38.57 -37.01
N PHE A 74 10.64 37.90 -35.88
CA PHE A 74 11.97 37.76 -35.26
C PHE A 74 12.92 36.96 -36.15
N ALA A 75 12.41 35.93 -36.86
CA ALA A 75 13.19 35.17 -37.82
C ALA A 75 13.66 36.05 -38.97
N ALA A 76 12.77 36.83 -39.55
CA ALA A 76 13.09 37.77 -40.65
C ALA A 76 14.08 38.87 -40.23
N ALA A 77 14.04 39.29 -38.96
CA ALA A 77 14.97 40.28 -38.38
C ALA A 77 16.30 39.66 -37.89
N GLY A 78 16.50 38.36 -38.01
CA GLY A 78 17.71 37.69 -37.51
C GLY A 78 17.83 37.70 -36.00
N ASN A 79 16.74 37.98 -35.27
CA ASN A 79 16.75 37.96 -33.81
C ASN A 79 16.48 36.54 -33.26
N HIS A 80 17.50 35.71 -33.27
CA HIS A 80 17.44 34.31 -32.88
C HIS A 80 16.97 34.10 -31.42
N ARG A 81 17.40 34.98 -30.50
CA ARG A 81 17.03 34.95 -29.08
C ARG A 81 15.53 35.18 -28.88
N ALA A 82 14.97 36.20 -29.48
CA ALA A 82 13.55 36.53 -29.39
C ALA A 82 12.69 35.48 -30.11
N ARG A 83 13.18 34.91 -31.23
CA ARG A 83 12.54 33.83 -31.95
C ARG A 83 12.46 32.57 -31.07
N ALA A 84 13.54 32.20 -30.37
CA ALA A 84 13.56 31.05 -29.48
C ALA A 84 12.50 31.18 -28.38
N ILE A 85 12.41 32.33 -27.72
CA ILE A 85 11.41 32.61 -26.69
C ILE A 85 9.98 32.57 -27.25
N ALA A 86 9.72 33.22 -28.39
CA ALA A 86 8.40 33.26 -29.01
C ALA A 86 7.95 31.85 -29.44
N SER A 87 8.85 31.04 -30.02
CA SER A 87 8.55 29.66 -30.42
C SER A 87 8.32 28.74 -29.22
N SER A 88 9.06 28.92 -28.13
CA SER A 88 8.81 28.17 -26.89
C SER A 88 7.42 28.48 -26.32
N ASN A 89 7.05 29.75 -26.23
CA ASN A 89 5.71 30.18 -25.79
C ASN A 89 4.60 29.73 -26.75
N LEU A 90 4.88 29.65 -28.05
CA LEU A 90 3.97 29.11 -29.06
C LEU A 90 3.70 27.60 -28.80
N SER A 91 4.74 26.87 -28.41
CA SER A 91 4.56 25.47 -28.02
C SER A 91 3.61 25.33 -26.82
N LEU A 92 3.71 26.21 -25.81
CA LEU A 92 2.78 26.20 -24.67
C LEU A 92 1.33 26.45 -25.14
N ALA A 93 1.11 27.41 -26.02
CA ALA A 93 -0.22 27.68 -26.54
C ALA A 93 -0.79 26.51 -27.36
N TYR A 94 0.03 25.84 -28.19
CA TYR A 94 -0.37 24.61 -28.88
C TYR A 94 -0.62 23.44 -27.96
N GLN A 95 0.12 23.31 -26.85
CA GLN A 95 -0.14 22.29 -25.83
C GLN A 95 -1.53 22.45 -25.21
N GLN A 96 -1.94 23.70 -24.91
CA GLN A 96 -3.28 23.98 -24.38
C GLN A 96 -4.40 23.67 -25.38
N LEU A 97 -4.12 23.81 -26.69
CA LEU A 97 -5.03 23.48 -27.77
C LEU A 97 -5.05 21.99 -28.15
N GLY A 98 -4.23 21.13 -27.48
CA GLY A 98 -4.06 19.73 -27.87
C GLY A 98 -3.40 19.53 -29.25
N GLN A 99 -2.75 20.56 -29.79
CA GLN A 99 -2.10 20.53 -31.09
C GLN A 99 -0.64 20.03 -30.96
N TRP A 100 -0.47 18.78 -30.56
CA TRP A 100 0.80 18.19 -30.12
C TRP A 100 1.90 18.21 -31.17
N SER A 101 1.57 17.95 -32.44
CA SER A 101 2.54 18.01 -33.54
C SER A 101 3.04 19.43 -33.79
N GLN A 102 2.17 20.43 -33.64
CA GLN A 102 2.54 21.84 -33.77
C GLN A 102 3.35 22.31 -32.56
N ALA A 103 2.99 21.88 -31.37
CA ALA A 103 3.77 22.12 -30.16
C ALA A 103 5.20 21.55 -30.27
N GLN A 104 5.34 20.33 -30.79
CA GLN A 104 6.65 19.71 -31.03
C GLN A 104 7.45 20.46 -32.06
N GLY A 105 6.83 20.88 -33.16
CA GLY A 105 7.47 21.71 -34.19
C GLY A 105 7.96 23.07 -33.65
N ALA A 106 7.14 23.70 -32.80
CA ALA A 106 7.50 24.96 -32.16
C ALA A 106 8.68 24.84 -31.18
N ILE A 107 8.76 23.77 -30.40
CA ILE A 107 9.93 23.48 -29.54
C ILE A 107 11.19 23.22 -30.38
N SER A 108 11.08 22.42 -31.44
CA SER A 108 12.23 22.19 -32.34
C SER A 108 12.74 23.52 -32.94
N THR A 109 11.82 24.39 -33.43
CA THR A 109 12.18 25.72 -33.93
C THR A 109 12.82 26.61 -32.85
N SER A 110 12.37 26.50 -31.61
CA SER A 110 12.93 27.24 -30.48
C SER A 110 14.37 26.81 -30.19
N LEU A 111 14.66 25.51 -30.18
CA LEU A 111 15.99 24.97 -29.97
C LEU A 111 16.94 25.29 -31.11
N GLU A 112 16.50 25.16 -32.38
CA GLU A 112 17.28 25.53 -33.56
C GLU A 112 17.64 27.05 -33.56
N ALA A 113 16.69 27.89 -33.15
CA ALA A 113 16.96 29.33 -33.03
C ALA A 113 18.00 29.60 -31.94
N LEU A 114 17.98 28.85 -30.85
CA LEU A 114 18.90 29.04 -29.74
C LEU A 114 20.35 28.65 -30.10
N GLU A 115 20.56 27.66 -30.97
CA GLU A 115 21.89 27.27 -31.47
C GLU A 115 22.60 28.42 -32.20
N SER A 116 21.83 29.34 -32.72
CA SER A 116 22.34 30.49 -33.45
C SER A 116 22.53 31.76 -32.59
N VAL A 117 22.33 31.64 -31.26
CA VAL A 117 22.48 32.77 -30.33
C VAL A 117 23.93 32.93 -29.90
N GLU A 118 24.53 34.09 -30.20
CA GLU A 118 25.84 34.48 -29.69
C GLU A 118 25.75 34.95 -28.23
N GLY A 119 26.64 34.45 -27.35
CA GLY A 119 26.70 34.82 -25.96
C GLY A 119 25.99 33.85 -25.01
N ASN A 120 25.77 34.23 -23.73
CA ASN A 120 25.15 33.38 -22.76
C ASN A 120 23.65 33.19 -23.03
N ALA A 121 23.28 32.03 -23.53
CA ALA A 121 21.91 31.58 -23.80
C ALA A 121 21.33 30.66 -22.72
N ASP A 122 22.09 30.30 -21.69
CA ASP A 122 21.76 29.30 -20.64
C ASP A 122 20.42 29.54 -19.95
N PRO A 123 20.05 30.80 -19.56
CA PRO A 123 18.76 31.05 -18.94
C PRO A 123 17.57 30.74 -19.85
N ILE A 124 17.69 30.98 -21.14
CA ILE A 124 16.64 30.73 -22.14
C ILE A 124 16.57 29.22 -22.40
N PHE A 125 17.72 28.57 -22.50
CA PHE A 125 17.77 27.11 -22.68
C PHE A 125 17.13 26.37 -21.51
N ALA A 126 17.39 26.77 -20.27
CA ALA A 126 16.72 26.23 -19.10
C ALA A 126 15.18 26.37 -19.17
N GLN A 127 14.67 27.53 -19.61
CA GLN A 127 13.23 27.73 -19.81
C GLN A 127 12.65 26.86 -20.93
N ILE A 128 13.37 26.72 -22.07
CA ILE A 128 12.92 25.87 -23.18
C ILE A 128 12.87 24.40 -22.72
N LEU A 129 13.83 23.95 -21.93
CA LEU A 129 13.83 22.60 -21.35
C LEU A 129 12.60 22.36 -20.47
N GLN A 130 12.16 23.36 -19.68
CA GLN A 130 10.92 23.26 -18.90
C GLN A 130 9.70 23.01 -19.80
N VAL A 131 9.55 23.80 -20.85
CA VAL A 131 8.42 23.67 -21.81
C VAL A 131 8.49 22.36 -22.59
N ARG A 132 9.69 21.94 -22.98
CA ARG A 132 9.92 20.68 -23.66
C ARG A 132 9.53 19.49 -22.77
N ALA A 133 10.01 19.46 -21.53
CA ALA A 133 9.71 18.38 -20.59
C ALA A 133 8.20 18.31 -20.26
N GLN A 134 7.53 19.46 -20.19
CA GLN A 134 6.08 19.51 -20.03
C GLN A 134 5.36 18.86 -21.23
N LEU A 135 5.80 19.14 -22.45
CA LEU A 135 5.28 18.50 -23.67
C LEU A 135 5.54 16.98 -23.66
N GLU A 136 6.74 16.57 -23.28
CA GLU A 136 7.13 15.16 -23.17
C GLU A 136 6.24 14.43 -22.16
N LEU A 137 5.99 15.02 -20.98
CA LEU A 137 5.06 14.45 -20.00
C LEU A 137 3.62 14.40 -20.54
N ALA A 138 3.14 15.48 -21.15
CA ALA A 138 1.78 15.56 -21.69
C ALA A 138 1.53 14.55 -22.83
N THR A 139 2.58 14.16 -23.54
CA THR A 139 2.53 13.14 -24.61
C THR A 139 2.88 11.73 -24.14
N GLY A 140 2.95 11.49 -22.81
CA GLY A 140 3.13 10.17 -22.22
C GLY A 140 4.60 9.70 -22.10
N GLN A 141 5.57 10.58 -22.39
CA GLN A 141 7.01 10.30 -22.31
C GLN A 141 7.59 10.74 -20.96
N ALA A 142 7.06 10.18 -19.85
CA ALA A 142 7.40 10.62 -18.50
C ALA A 142 8.89 10.39 -18.14
N ASP A 143 9.50 9.33 -18.65
CA ASP A 143 10.91 9.00 -18.45
C ASP A 143 11.82 10.05 -19.15
N VAL A 144 11.48 10.44 -20.35
CA VAL A 144 12.19 11.50 -21.09
C VAL A 144 12.02 12.85 -20.41
N ALA A 145 10.79 13.18 -19.99
CA ALA A 145 10.47 14.40 -19.25
C ALA A 145 11.29 14.52 -17.95
N LEU A 146 11.43 13.40 -17.20
CA LEU A 146 12.25 13.37 -15.98
C LEU A 146 13.70 13.78 -16.27
N GLU A 147 14.32 13.20 -17.29
CA GLU A 147 15.71 13.53 -17.65
C GLU A 147 15.86 14.97 -18.16
N THR A 148 14.89 15.45 -18.92
CA THR A 148 14.85 16.85 -19.38
C THR A 148 14.72 17.82 -18.21
N TRP A 149 13.87 17.54 -17.20
CA TRP A 149 13.79 18.38 -15.99
C TRP A 149 15.01 18.27 -15.09
N LYS A 150 15.68 17.12 -15.01
CA LYS A 150 16.98 17.02 -14.32
C LYS A 150 18.04 17.90 -14.99
N GLN A 151 18.03 17.96 -16.32
CA GLN A 151 18.92 18.86 -17.07
C GLN A 151 18.59 20.32 -16.78
N ALA A 152 17.30 20.72 -16.78
CA ALA A 152 16.87 22.06 -16.46
C ALA A 152 17.27 22.46 -15.03
N ALA A 153 17.08 21.57 -14.03
CA ALA A 153 17.46 21.84 -12.64
C ALA A 153 18.96 22.10 -12.49
N ARG A 154 19.83 21.31 -13.13
CA ARG A 154 21.28 21.52 -13.12
C ARG A 154 21.68 22.87 -13.76
N MET A 155 20.94 23.28 -14.80
CA MET A 155 21.19 24.59 -15.41
C MET A 155 20.79 25.73 -14.50
N TYR A 156 19.63 25.67 -13.86
CA TYR A 156 19.21 26.68 -12.90
C TYR A 156 20.15 26.76 -11.68
N GLU A 157 20.71 25.62 -11.25
CA GLU A 157 21.74 25.58 -10.21
C GLU A 157 23.01 26.33 -10.63
N THR A 158 23.48 26.15 -11.87
CA THR A 158 24.65 26.92 -12.41
C THR A 158 24.36 28.38 -12.59
N LEU A 159 23.09 28.78 -12.71
CA LEU A 159 22.62 30.14 -12.83
C LEU A 159 22.31 30.84 -11.49
N ASP A 160 22.46 30.12 -10.39
CA ASP A 160 22.07 30.57 -9.04
C ASP A 160 20.59 30.99 -8.96
N ASP A 161 19.72 30.28 -9.73
CA ASP A 161 18.27 30.49 -9.76
C ASP A 161 17.57 29.35 -8.98
N ASP A 162 17.42 29.56 -7.67
CA ASP A 162 16.73 28.63 -6.77
C ASP A 162 15.27 28.37 -7.21
N ALA A 163 14.56 29.41 -7.66
CA ALA A 163 13.15 29.23 -8.03
C ALA A 163 12.99 28.33 -9.26
N GLY A 164 13.83 28.52 -10.27
CA GLY A 164 13.86 27.63 -11.44
C GLY A 164 14.28 26.21 -11.10
N ARG A 165 15.25 26.06 -10.19
CA ARG A 165 15.72 24.76 -9.69
C ARG A 165 14.62 24.00 -8.96
N PHE A 166 13.97 24.61 -7.96
CA PHE A 166 12.87 23.97 -7.22
C PHE A 166 11.67 23.65 -8.10
N SER A 167 11.29 24.57 -9.01
CA SER A 167 10.23 24.29 -9.98
C SER A 167 10.54 23.05 -10.84
N SER A 168 11.80 22.92 -11.29
CA SER A 168 12.24 21.74 -12.04
C SER A 168 12.18 20.47 -11.20
N GLN A 169 12.53 20.53 -9.90
CA GLN A 169 12.48 19.38 -8.98
C GLN A 169 11.03 18.96 -8.69
N ILE A 170 10.11 19.90 -8.49
CA ILE A 170 8.66 19.60 -8.35
C ILE A 170 8.15 18.87 -9.59
N ASN A 171 8.55 19.34 -10.79
CA ASN A 171 8.16 18.69 -12.03
C ASN A 171 8.82 17.32 -12.24
N GLN A 172 10.06 17.11 -11.76
CA GLN A 172 10.67 15.77 -11.69
C GLN A 172 9.84 14.82 -10.83
N ALA A 173 9.34 15.30 -9.69
CA ALA A 173 8.47 14.49 -8.84
C ALA A 173 7.17 14.12 -9.56
N GLN A 174 6.59 15.02 -10.37
CA GLN A 174 5.42 14.70 -11.18
C GLN A 174 5.72 13.61 -12.24
N ALA A 175 6.88 13.68 -12.90
CA ALA A 175 7.28 12.65 -13.84
C ALA A 175 7.48 11.30 -13.13
N LEU A 176 8.08 11.30 -11.94
CA LEU A 176 8.23 10.11 -11.10
C LEU A 176 6.87 9.54 -10.70
N GLN A 177 5.93 10.37 -10.28
CA GLN A 177 4.55 9.97 -9.99
C GLN A 177 3.86 9.37 -11.22
N ALA A 178 4.02 10.00 -12.39
CA ALA A 178 3.45 9.50 -13.64
C ALA A 178 4.00 8.12 -14.06
N MET A 179 5.21 7.78 -13.60
CA MET A 179 5.82 6.46 -13.77
C MET A 179 5.49 5.46 -12.66
N GLY A 180 4.88 5.92 -11.54
CA GLY A 180 4.60 5.10 -10.36
C GLY A 180 5.69 5.13 -9.28
N PHE A 181 6.75 5.92 -9.42
CA PHE A 181 7.87 5.97 -8.46
C PHE A 181 7.60 6.97 -7.32
N TYR A 182 6.54 6.75 -6.57
CA TYR A 182 6.04 7.70 -5.56
C TYR A 182 7.04 7.95 -4.41
N ARG A 183 7.80 6.93 -3.96
CA ARG A 183 8.82 7.11 -2.92
C ARG A 183 9.97 8.01 -3.36
N ARG A 184 10.39 7.86 -4.62
CA ARG A 184 11.40 8.77 -5.19
C ARG A 184 10.85 10.17 -5.34
N ALA A 185 9.57 10.31 -5.72
CA ALA A 185 8.88 11.59 -5.76
C ALA A 185 8.78 12.22 -4.37
N LEU A 186 8.46 11.43 -3.33
CA LEU A 186 8.41 11.86 -1.93
C LEU A 186 9.74 12.46 -1.49
N LYS A 187 10.84 11.73 -1.70
CA LYS A 187 12.18 12.20 -1.35
C LYS A 187 12.56 13.51 -2.02
N VAL A 188 12.24 13.68 -3.31
CA VAL A 188 12.49 14.93 -4.04
C VAL A 188 11.66 16.07 -3.47
N LEU A 189 10.38 15.84 -3.18
CA LEU A 189 9.48 16.88 -2.66
C LEU A 189 9.78 17.26 -1.22
N ALA A 190 10.16 16.31 -0.37
CA ALA A 190 10.60 16.57 1.01
C ALA A 190 11.86 17.45 1.02
N GLN A 191 12.84 17.19 0.18
CA GLN A 191 14.04 18.04 0.04
C GLN A 191 13.70 19.47 -0.41
N VAL A 192 12.72 19.65 -1.30
CA VAL A 192 12.28 20.98 -1.73
C VAL A 192 11.48 21.67 -0.62
N GLU A 193 10.64 20.92 0.11
CA GLU A 193 9.89 21.43 1.26
C GLU A 193 10.84 21.95 2.34
N ASP A 194 11.82 21.14 2.76
CA ASP A 194 12.82 21.53 3.75
C ASP A 194 13.55 22.82 3.37
N ALA A 195 13.97 22.94 2.11
CA ALA A 195 14.61 24.15 1.59
C ALA A 195 13.67 25.38 1.54
N LEU A 196 12.34 25.18 1.54
CA LEU A 196 11.33 26.25 1.51
C LEU A 196 10.67 26.49 2.86
N ARG A 197 10.86 25.66 3.85
CA ARG A 197 10.17 25.66 5.16
C ARG A 197 10.23 27.03 5.83
N ASP A 198 11.44 27.57 5.99
CA ASP A 198 11.68 28.86 6.64
C ASP A 198 11.56 30.07 5.70
N ARG A 199 11.27 29.87 4.40
CA ARG A 199 11.09 30.97 3.45
C ARG A 199 9.66 31.53 3.53
N PRO A 200 9.48 32.82 3.18
CA PRO A 200 8.14 33.44 3.13
C PRO A 200 7.18 32.65 2.24
N ASP A 201 5.89 32.74 2.55
CA ASP A 201 4.83 32.15 1.75
C ASP A 201 4.93 32.55 0.27
N SER A 202 4.81 31.56 -0.59
CA SER A 202 4.89 31.73 -2.04
C SER A 202 4.05 30.70 -2.77
N ALA A 203 3.71 30.95 -4.02
CA ALA A 203 3.03 29.98 -4.86
C ALA A 203 3.86 28.69 -5.02
N LEU A 204 5.19 28.81 -5.04
CA LEU A 204 6.10 27.68 -5.13
C LEU A 204 6.03 26.79 -3.87
N LYS A 205 6.01 27.41 -2.67
CA LYS A 205 5.83 26.68 -1.40
C LYS A 205 4.49 25.94 -1.37
N ALA A 206 3.39 26.62 -1.73
CA ALA A 206 2.07 25.98 -1.81
C ALA A 206 2.02 24.83 -2.83
N GLN A 207 2.68 24.96 -3.97
CA GLN A 207 2.77 23.88 -4.99
C GLN A 207 3.60 22.69 -4.50
N THR A 208 4.71 22.95 -3.81
CA THR A 208 5.54 21.91 -3.18
C THR A 208 4.72 21.09 -2.18
N LEU A 209 4.04 21.78 -1.26
CA LEU A 209 3.17 21.15 -0.26
C LEU A 209 2.02 20.39 -0.90
N LEU A 210 1.41 20.91 -1.97
CA LEU A 210 0.38 20.19 -2.74
C LEU A 210 0.92 18.89 -3.34
N GLY A 211 2.08 18.94 -3.98
CA GLY A 211 2.75 17.76 -4.54
C GLY A 211 3.16 16.75 -3.47
N LEU A 212 3.72 17.25 -2.36
CA LEU A 212 4.13 16.45 -1.21
C LEU A 212 2.93 15.76 -0.57
N GLY A 213 1.85 16.48 -0.27
CA GLY A 213 0.64 15.91 0.33
C GLY A 213 -0.02 14.86 -0.56
N ASN A 214 -0.08 15.08 -1.88
CA ASN A 214 -0.57 14.07 -2.82
C ASN A 214 0.32 12.81 -2.83
N THR A 215 1.64 12.97 -2.70
CA THR A 215 2.56 11.85 -2.65
C THR A 215 2.43 11.09 -1.33
N LEU A 216 2.35 11.80 -0.20
CA LEU A 216 2.10 11.23 1.13
C LEU A 216 0.79 10.43 1.16
N ARG A 217 -0.28 10.95 0.56
CA ARG A 217 -1.54 10.22 0.40
C ARG A 217 -1.33 8.90 -0.33
N VAL A 218 -0.58 8.92 -1.43
CA VAL A 218 -0.33 7.72 -2.23
C VAL A 218 0.54 6.69 -1.48
N VAL A 219 1.52 7.13 -0.69
CA VAL A 219 2.30 6.21 0.14
C VAL A 219 1.59 5.83 1.46
N GLY A 220 0.34 6.27 1.65
CA GLY A 220 -0.51 5.87 2.77
C GLY A 220 -0.31 6.64 4.07
N LYS A 221 0.52 7.68 4.10
CA LYS A 221 0.66 8.60 5.24
C LYS A 221 -0.48 9.63 5.21
N LEU A 222 -1.70 9.24 5.61
CA LEU A 222 -2.91 10.04 5.44
C LEU A 222 -3.11 11.07 6.55
N GLU A 223 -3.15 10.60 7.80
CA GLU A 223 -3.28 11.37 9.05
C GLU A 223 -2.34 10.81 10.10
N ARG A 224 -2.06 11.58 11.15
CA ARG A 224 -1.36 11.02 12.32
C ARG A 224 -2.24 9.95 12.94
N PRO A 225 -1.65 8.81 13.37
CA PRO A 225 -2.40 7.82 14.12
C PRO A 225 -2.92 8.49 15.40
N GLU A 226 -4.23 8.45 15.60
CA GLU A 226 -4.80 8.84 16.88
C GLU A 226 -4.33 7.84 17.95
N PRO A 227 -4.04 8.29 19.18
CA PRO A 227 -3.85 7.35 20.28
C PRO A 227 -5.10 6.46 20.37
N PRO A 228 -4.94 5.16 20.74
CA PRO A 228 -6.10 4.29 20.90
C PRO A 228 -7.09 4.96 21.88
N GLU A 229 -8.33 5.15 21.43
CA GLU A 229 -9.39 5.66 22.31
C GLU A 229 -9.64 4.62 23.40
N ILE A 230 -9.46 5.05 24.63
CA ILE A 230 -9.69 4.24 25.82
C ILE A 230 -11.16 4.35 26.17
N GLU A 231 -11.84 3.22 26.18
CA GLU A 231 -13.18 3.16 26.71
C GLU A 231 -13.17 3.44 28.21
N GLU A 232 -13.58 4.64 28.62
CA GLU A 232 -14.10 4.83 29.97
C GLU A 232 -15.26 3.85 30.18
N THR A 233 -15.05 2.85 31.03
CA THR A 233 -16.15 2.07 31.58
C THR A 233 -16.99 3.02 32.41
N GLN A 234 -18.02 3.63 31.79
CA GLN A 234 -18.99 4.43 32.52
C GLN A 234 -19.70 3.53 33.53
N ASN A 235 -19.31 3.67 34.77
CA ASN A 235 -20.11 3.25 35.89
C ASN A 235 -21.34 4.17 35.92
N PRO A 236 -22.59 3.67 35.84
CA PRO A 236 -23.76 4.54 35.60
C PRO A 236 -24.15 5.46 36.75
N ASP A 237 -23.38 5.55 37.83
CA ASP A 237 -23.77 6.25 39.08
C ASP A 237 -22.89 7.43 39.49
N GLU A 238 -21.93 7.92 38.71
CA GLU A 238 -21.20 9.14 39.03
C GLU A 238 -21.37 10.23 37.98
N THR A 239 -22.19 11.23 38.32
CA THR A 239 -22.29 12.52 37.66
C THR A 239 -21.06 13.36 37.96
N ILE A 240 -20.11 13.40 37.02
CA ILE A 240 -18.98 14.32 37.07
C ILE A 240 -19.22 15.46 36.06
N ALA A 241 -19.03 16.69 36.54
CA ALA A 241 -19.14 17.91 35.76
C ALA A 241 -18.08 18.03 34.65
N PRO A 242 -18.37 18.71 33.53
CA PRO A 242 -17.45 18.79 32.40
C PRO A 242 -16.18 19.55 32.82
N VAL A 243 -15.03 18.90 32.62
CA VAL A 243 -13.71 19.53 32.75
C VAL A 243 -13.45 20.28 31.44
N GLU A 244 -13.34 21.59 31.53
CA GLU A 244 -12.85 22.45 30.44
C GLU A 244 -11.39 22.07 30.12
N VAL A 245 -11.16 21.48 28.96
CA VAL A 245 -9.80 21.24 28.42
C VAL A 245 -9.23 22.59 27.99
N SER A 246 -8.27 23.08 28.75
CA SER A 246 -7.52 24.27 28.44
C SER A 246 -6.64 24.05 27.20
N GLU A 247 -6.90 24.78 26.13
CA GLU A 247 -6.06 24.93 24.96
C GLU A 247 -4.77 25.68 25.28
N ASN A 248 -3.84 25.12 26.04
CA ASN A 248 -2.49 25.65 26.17
C ASN A 248 -1.54 24.58 26.71
N ALA A 249 -1.14 23.65 25.87
CA ALA A 249 0.08 22.88 26.07
C ALA A 249 0.99 23.12 24.86
N THR A 250 1.63 24.25 24.84
CA THR A 250 2.83 24.48 24.04
C THR A 250 3.94 23.61 24.62
N THR A 251 4.15 22.44 24.05
CA THR A 251 5.30 21.61 24.32
C THR A 251 6.52 22.27 23.69
N THR A 252 7.33 22.87 24.53
CA THR A 252 8.72 23.21 24.19
C THR A 252 9.50 21.91 24.05
N SER A 253 9.67 21.46 22.83
CA SER A 253 10.63 20.43 22.49
C SER A 253 12.04 21.01 22.63
N GLN A 254 12.79 20.50 23.59
CA GLN A 254 14.23 20.71 23.62
C GLN A 254 14.85 19.93 22.46
N ALA A 255 15.56 20.65 21.61
CA ALA A 255 16.33 20.11 20.51
C ALA A 255 17.35 19.07 20.99
N SER A 256 17.27 17.86 20.47
CA SER A 256 18.33 16.86 20.53
C SER A 256 18.49 16.22 19.17
N ASN A 257 19.60 16.51 18.52
CA ASN A 257 20.23 15.88 17.38
C ASN A 257 19.41 15.81 16.08
N ASP A 258 19.76 16.74 15.17
CA ASP A 258 19.31 16.79 13.77
C ASP A 258 19.77 15.53 13.01
N ASP A 259 18.91 14.51 12.95
CA ASP A 259 18.98 13.49 11.93
C ASP A 259 17.94 13.86 10.85
N PRO A 260 18.34 14.15 9.61
CA PRO A 260 17.43 14.58 8.56
C PRO A 260 16.38 13.52 8.15
N ASP A 261 16.53 12.27 8.57
CA ASP A 261 15.57 11.20 8.30
C ASP A 261 14.38 11.23 9.30
N ASP A 262 14.50 11.84 10.48
CA ASP A 262 13.42 11.92 11.48
C ASP A 262 12.29 12.91 11.07
N ASP A 263 12.57 13.91 10.27
CA ASP A 263 11.57 14.91 9.83
C ASP A 263 10.60 14.36 8.74
N GLU A 264 11.05 13.43 7.90
CA GLU A 264 10.18 12.80 6.87
C GLU A 264 9.11 11.88 7.50
N GLU A 265 9.33 11.36 8.71
CA GLU A 265 8.42 10.42 9.35
C GLU A 265 7.19 11.10 9.96
N ASN A 266 7.29 12.36 10.34
CA ASN A 266 6.20 13.10 10.98
C ASN A 266 5.23 13.76 10.00
N LEU A 267 5.51 13.76 8.69
CA LEU A 267 4.67 14.39 7.68
C LEU A 267 3.47 13.50 7.32
N ASN A 268 2.28 14.09 7.26
CA ASN A 268 1.07 13.43 6.76
C ASN A 268 0.32 14.29 5.73
N ALA A 269 -0.48 13.60 4.90
CA ALA A 269 -1.14 14.23 3.77
C ALA A 269 -2.15 15.31 4.17
N SER A 270 -2.94 15.07 5.21
CA SER A 270 -4.00 16.00 5.66
C SER A 270 -3.41 17.32 6.14
N GLU A 271 -2.35 17.30 6.94
CA GLU A 271 -1.70 18.51 7.47
C GLU A 271 -1.02 19.29 6.35
N VAL A 272 -0.19 18.60 5.54
CA VAL A 272 0.57 19.23 4.45
C VAL A 272 -0.35 19.85 3.39
N LEU A 273 -1.46 19.19 3.03
CA LEU A 273 -2.45 19.72 2.10
C LEU A 273 -3.24 20.89 2.69
N SER A 274 -3.52 20.87 3.99
CA SER A 274 -4.17 21.96 4.68
C SER A 274 -3.29 23.20 4.71
N GLU A 275 -1.99 23.06 4.98
CA GLU A 275 -1.03 24.18 4.91
C GLU A 275 -0.94 24.74 3.47
N SER A 276 -0.89 23.86 2.45
CA SER A 276 -0.94 24.29 1.06
C SER A 276 -2.17 25.15 0.76
N LEU A 277 -3.35 24.71 1.24
CA LEU A 277 -4.62 25.44 1.09
C LEU A 277 -4.59 26.79 1.80
N GLU A 278 -4.05 26.84 3.01
CA GLU A 278 -3.93 28.09 3.76
C GLU A 278 -3.03 29.11 3.07
N ILE A 279 -1.85 28.70 2.59
CA ILE A 279 -0.93 29.56 1.85
C ILE A 279 -1.61 30.03 0.56
N ALA A 280 -2.25 29.12 -0.19
CA ALA A 280 -2.97 29.48 -1.40
C ALA A 280 -4.12 30.47 -1.14
N THR A 281 -4.73 30.39 0.05
CA THR A 281 -5.81 31.29 0.47
C THR A 281 -5.25 32.67 0.85
N ARG A 282 -4.17 32.72 1.66
CA ARG A 282 -3.51 33.98 2.03
C ARG A 282 -3.00 34.75 0.80
N LEU A 283 -2.49 34.03 -0.19
CA LEU A 283 -1.97 34.61 -1.44
C LEU A 283 -3.05 34.84 -2.52
N ASN A 284 -4.31 34.52 -2.25
CA ASN A 284 -5.43 34.59 -3.19
C ASN A 284 -5.15 33.87 -4.54
N LEU A 285 -4.74 32.59 -4.48
CA LEU A 285 -4.42 31.74 -5.60
C LEU A 285 -5.56 30.73 -5.85
N PRO A 286 -6.65 31.09 -6.55
CA PRO A 286 -7.88 30.29 -6.59
C PRO A 286 -7.71 28.92 -7.24
N GLU A 287 -6.81 28.80 -8.20
CA GLU A 287 -6.51 27.51 -8.84
C GLU A 287 -5.83 26.54 -7.88
N LEU A 288 -4.84 27.01 -7.11
CA LEU A 288 -4.17 26.18 -6.08
C LEU A 288 -5.11 25.84 -4.94
N GLN A 289 -6.01 26.75 -4.56
CA GLN A 289 -7.06 26.46 -3.58
C GLN A 289 -7.96 25.31 -4.05
N ALA A 290 -8.45 25.35 -5.29
CA ALA A 290 -9.29 24.29 -5.85
C ALA A 290 -8.56 22.94 -5.91
N LYS A 291 -7.30 22.93 -6.33
CA LYS A 291 -6.45 21.73 -6.37
C LYS A 291 -6.18 21.17 -4.97
N ALA A 292 -5.89 22.02 -3.98
CA ALA A 292 -5.71 21.59 -2.60
C ALA A 292 -7.01 21.03 -2.00
N GLN A 293 -8.17 21.63 -2.29
CA GLN A 293 -9.48 21.10 -1.90
C GLN A 293 -9.75 19.73 -2.55
N LEU A 294 -9.47 19.56 -3.84
CA LEU A 294 -9.59 18.26 -4.53
C LEU A 294 -8.71 17.21 -3.86
N SER A 295 -7.46 17.54 -3.57
CA SER A 295 -6.50 16.65 -2.93
C SER A 295 -6.90 16.27 -1.49
N LEU A 296 -7.44 17.22 -0.71
CA LEU A 296 -8.00 16.96 0.62
C LEU A 296 -9.26 16.07 0.52
N GLY A 297 -10.09 16.23 -0.50
CA GLY A 297 -11.20 15.34 -0.79
C GLY A 297 -10.75 13.92 -1.08
N ASN A 298 -9.72 13.76 -1.90
CA ASN A 298 -9.11 12.45 -2.19
C ASN A 298 -8.52 11.80 -0.92
N THR A 299 -7.90 12.60 -0.04
CA THR A 299 -7.36 12.10 1.25
C THR A 299 -8.49 11.63 2.17
N ALA A 300 -9.56 12.41 2.28
CA ALA A 300 -10.73 12.02 3.06
C ALA A 300 -11.41 10.75 2.50
N GLN A 301 -11.49 10.59 1.18
CA GLN A 301 -11.98 9.35 0.55
C GLN A 301 -11.09 8.15 0.88
N SER A 302 -9.76 8.32 0.86
CA SER A 302 -8.83 7.25 1.27
C SER A 302 -9.00 6.88 2.74
N LEU A 303 -9.25 7.85 3.63
CA LEU A 303 -9.56 7.61 5.04
C LEU A 303 -10.91 6.91 5.23
N ALA A 304 -11.93 7.29 4.45
CA ALA A 304 -13.22 6.61 4.46
C ALA A 304 -13.07 5.14 4.06
N GLN A 305 -12.31 4.85 3.01
CA GLN A 305 -12.05 3.47 2.58
C GLN A 305 -11.31 2.68 3.67
N ARG A 306 -10.31 3.27 4.33
CA ARG A 306 -9.61 2.65 5.47
C ARG A 306 -10.58 2.35 6.63
N ALA A 307 -11.43 3.29 7.00
CA ALA A 307 -12.44 3.09 8.04
C ALA A 307 -13.43 1.98 7.68
N LYS A 308 -13.86 1.90 6.41
CA LYS A 308 -14.72 0.84 5.90
C LYS A 308 -14.06 -0.55 6.01
N GLU A 309 -12.81 -0.67 5.62
CA GLU A 309 -12.07 -1.93 5.73
C GLU A 309 -11.87 -2.33 7.19
N SER A 310 -11.58 -1.37 8.08
CA SER A 310 -11.51 -1.63 9.52
C SER A 310 -12.87 -2.06 10.09
N ARG A 311 -13.97 -1.42 9.68
CA ARG A 311 -15.32 -1.83 10.04
C ARG A 311 -15.63 -3.27 9.59
N ASP A 312 -15.31 -3.59 8.34
CA ASP A 312 -15.67 -4.87 7.71
C ASP A 312 -14.82 -6.05 8.24
N ARG A 313 -13.75 -5.76 9.01
CA ARG A 313 -12.98 -6.78 9.78
C ARG A 313 -13.75 -7.27 11.01
N PHE A 314 -14.58 -6.44 11.63
CA PHE A 314 -15.35 -6.78 12.81
C PHE A 314 -16.71 -7.36 12.41
N ARG A 315 -16.93 -8.64 12.70
CA ARG A 315 -18.16 -9.36 12.34
C ARG A 315 -19.27 -9.12 13.35
N GLU A 316 -20.53 -9.19 12.87
CA GLU A 316 -21.71 -9.11 13.73
C GLU A 316 -21.82 -10.30 14.70
N ASP A 317 -21.30 -11.46 14.28
CA ASP A 317 -21.43 -12.76 14.99
C ASP A 317 -20.16 -13.13 15.81
N SER A 318 -19.28 -12.18 16.12
CA SER A 318 -18.06 -12.43 16.91
C SER A 318 -18.41 -12.89 18.33
N PRO A 319 -17.66 -13.84 18.94
CA PRO A 319 -17.84 -14.28 20.34
C PRO A 319 -17.80 -13.14 21.37
N ASP A 320 -17.02 -12.07 21.09
CA ASP A 320 -16.98 -10.83 21.87
C ASP A 320 -17.93 -9.78 21.29
N ASN A 321 -19.20 -10.12 21.22
CA ASN A 321 -20.23 -9.36 20.53
C ASN A 321 -20.24 -7.85 20.89
N ASN A 322 -20.02 -7.50 22.17
CA ASN A 322 -20.06 -6.11 22.62
C ASN A 322 -18.83 -5.29 22.14
N ARG A 323 -17.61 -5.85 22.13
CA ARG A 323 -16.40 -5.13 21.71
C ARG A 323 -16.33 -5.03 20.18
N SER A 324 -16.58 -6.13 19.48
CA SER A 324 -16.63 -6.15 18.01
C SER A 324 -17.71 -5.22 17.47
N GLN A 325 -18.90 -5.21 18.10
CA GLN A 325 -19.99 -4.32 17.71
C GLN A 325 -19.61 -2.85 17.92
N ARG A 326 -19.01 -2.47 19.05
CA ARG A 326 -18.55 -1.10 19.31
C ARG A 326 -17.49 -0.66 18.33
N ASN A 327 -16.47 -1.49 18.08
CA ASN A 327 -15.45 -1.18 17.09
C ASN A 327 -16.04 -1.00 15.69
N ARG A 328 -16.99 -1.86 15.30
CA ARG A 328 -17.73 -1.73 14.04
C ARG A 328 -18.53 -0.44 13.96
N GLU A 329 -19.23 -0.04 15.03
CA GLU A 329 -19.97 1.22 15.12
C GLU A 329 -19.03 2.43 15.04
N TYR A 330 -17.89 2.40 15.75
CA TYR A 330 -16.85 3.43 15.70
C TYR A 330 -16.30 3.62 14.27
N TYR A 331 -15.87 2.54 13.62
CA TYR A 331 -15.35 2.64 12.26
C TYR A 331 -16.43 2.99 11.23
N ASN A 332 -17.70 2.60 11.47
CA ASN A 332 -18.81 3.02 10.62
C ASN A 332 -19.07 4.52 10.74
N GLN A 333 -18.99 5.08 11.94
CA GLN A 333 -19.09 6.52 12.14
C GLN A 333 -17.95 7.27 11.46
N ARG A 334 -16.71 6.83 11.64
CA ARG A 334 -15.56 7.41 10.94
C ARG A 334 -15.69 7.32 9.42
N TYR A 335 -16.17 6.20 8.89
CA TYR A 335 -16.46 6.06 7.47
C TYR A 335 -17.41 7.15 6.96
N LEU A 336 -18.54 7.35 7.64
CA LEU A 336 -19.52 8.35 7.25
C LEU A 336 -18.99 9.80 7.37
N GLU A 337 -18.28 10.11 8.44
CA GLU A 337 -17.63 11.41 8.63
C GLU A 337 -16.62 11.73 7.53
N GLN A 338 -15.80 10.77 7.15
CA GLN A 338 -14.81 10.95 6.09
C GLN A 338 -15.48 11.04 4.70
N LEU A 339 -16.59 10.34 4.45
CA LEU A 339 -17.38 10.51 3.22
C LEU A 339 -17.95 11.92 3.11
N ASP A 340 -18.57 12.43 4.18
CA ASP A 340 -19.11 13.80 4.20
C ASP A 340 -17.99 14.84 4.01
N ARG A 341 -16.84 14.63 4.64
CA ARG A 341 -15.65 15.46 4.45
C ARG A 341 -15.16 15.45 3.00
N ALA A 342 -15.06 14.27 2.39
CA ALA A 342 -14.67 14.13 0.99
C ALA A 342 -15.64 14.86 0.06
N LEU A 343 -16.95 14.64 0.23
CA LEU A 343 -17.98 15.29 -0.56
C LEU A 343 -17.93 16.82 -0.43
N SER A 344 -17.81 17.36 0.77
CA SER A 344 -17.65 18.79 1.04
C SER A 344 -16.44 19.38 0.35
N LYS A 345 -15.30 18.66 0.36
CA LYS A 345 -14.07 19.10 -0.29
C LYS A 345 -14.19 19.09 -1.82
N TYR A 346 -14.81 18.07 -2.41
CA TYR A 346 -15.07 18.00 -3.84
C TYR A 346 -16.03 19.10 -4.30
N GLN A 347 -17.09 19.36 -3.56
CA GLN A 347 -18.00 20.48 -3.84
C GLN A 347 -17.27 21.83 -3.78
N SER A 348 -16.37 22.00 -2.80
CA SER A 348 -15.53 23.21 -2.69
C SER A 348 -14.54 23.34 -3.83
N ALA A 349 -13.97 22.25 -4.31
CA ALA A 349 -13.06 22.22 -5.47
C ALA A 349 -13.81 22.56 -6.77
N ALA A 350 -15.05 22.05 -6.94
CA ALA A 350 -15.87 22.28 -8.11
C ALA A 350 -16.54 23.65 -8.13
N SER A 351 -16.70 24.34 -7.00
CA SER A 351 -17.42 25.59 -6.86
C SER A 351 -16.52 26.74 -6.40
N ARG A 352 -16.69 27.90 -7.02
CA ARG A 352 -16.25 29.17 -6.42
C ARG A 352 -17.40 29.75 -5.61
N SER A 353 -17.15 30.54 -4.59
CA SER A 353 -18.21 31.17 -3.80
C SER A 353 -19.21 31.89 -4.71
N GLY A 354 -20.42 31.33 -4.82
CA GLY A 354 -21.52 31.88 -5.62
C GLY A 354 -21.76 31.25 -7.00
N ILE A 355 -21.02 30.23 -7.41
CA ILE A 355 -21.20 29.54 -8.71
C ILE A 355 -21.55 28.08 -8.44
N THR A 356 -22.65 27.61 -9.03
CA THR A 356 -23.09 26.21 -8.93
C THR A 356 -22.19 25.28 -9.78
N PRO A 357 -22.08 23.97 -9.45
CA PRO A 357 -21.28 22.99 -10.22
C PRO A 357 -21.58 22.95 -11.73
N GLN A 358 -22.78 23.40 -12.15
CA GLN A 358 -23.21 23.45 -13.56
C GLN A 358 -22.38 24.40 -14.44
N THR A 359 -21.44 25.15 -13.91
CA THR A 359 -20.73 26.21 -14.64
C THR A 359 -19.27 25.93 -14.95
N CYS A 360 -18.73 24.72 -14.67
CA CYS A 360 -17.32 24.40 -14.90
C CYS A 360 -16.82 24.75 -16.33
N ILE A 361 -17.66 24.58 -17.33
CA ILE A 361 -17.32 24.83 -18.74
C ILE A 361 -17.81 26.18 -19.25
N ASN A 362 -18.79 26.82 -18.62
CA ASN A 362 -19.27 28.16 -19.01
C ASN A 362 -18.36 29.29 -18.52
N ALA A 363 -17.44 28.97 -17.66
CA ALA A 363 -16.53 29.92 -17.02
C ALA A 363 -15.23 30.11 -17.82
N THR A 364 -15.34 30.21 -19.14
CA THR A 364 -14.22 30.66 -19.97
C THR A 364 -13.83 32.07 -19.57
N GLY A 365 -12.80 32.18 -18.76
CA GLY A 365 -12.08 33.42 -18.50
C GLY A 365 -12.36 34.18 -17.20
N GLU A 366 -13.41 33.91 -16.44
CA GLU A 366 -13.68 34.69 -15.21
C GLU A 366 -13.71 33.91 -13.88
N SER A 367 -13.73 32.55 -13.90
CA SER A 367 -13.96 31.80 -12.66
C SER A 367 -12.72 31.45 -11.87
N GLY A 368 -11.55 31.41 -12.45
CA GLY A 368 -10.29 31.05 -11.79
C GLY A 368 -10.18 29.60 -11.33
N VAL A 369 -11.13 28.74 -11.70
CA VAL A 369 -11.07 27.28 -11.49
C VAL A 369 -10.85 26.61 -12.83
N ASP A 370 -9.81 25.79 -12.90
CA ASP A 370 -9.47 25.00 -14.06
C ASP A 370 -10.58 23.97 -14.37
N PRO A 371 -11.06 23.86 -15.64
CA PRO A 371 -12.08 22.89 -16.01
C PRO A 371 -11.73 21.44 -15.65
N GLN A 372 -10.45 21.09 -15.66
CA GLN A 372 -9.98 19.77 -15.27
C GLN A 372 -10.26 19.51 -13.78
N THR A 373 -9.80 20.38 -12.89
CA THR A 373 -10.01 20.25 -11.43
C THR A 373 -11.50 20.13 -11.10
N CYS A 374 -12.34 20.88 -11.80
CA CYS A 374 -13.78 20.86 -11.61
C CYS A 374 -14.41 19.52 -12.06
N ILE A 375 -14.05 19.01 -13.24
CA ILE A 375 -14.56 17.72 -13.75
C ILE A 375 -14.05 16.56 -12.90
N ASP A 376 -12.78 16.57 -12.48
CA ASP A 376 -12.22 15.55 -11.60
C ASP A 376 -12.97 15.51 -10.27
N ALA A 377 -13.28 16.68 -9.68
CA ALA A 377 -14.06 16.76 -8.45
C ALA A 377 -15.49 16.21 -8.65
N GLN A 378 -16.13 16.47 -9.78
CA GLN A 378 -17.47 15.91 -10.08
C GLN A 378 -17.43 14.41 -10.36
N LEU A 379 -16.40 13.89 -11.04
CA LEU A 379 -16.22 12.44 -11.25
C LEU A 379 -16.00 11.71 -9.92
N ASN A 380 -15.21 12.30 -9.01
CA ASN A 380 -15.02 11.75 -7.68
C ASN A 380 -16.32 11.82 -6.84
N THR A 381 -17.09 12.91 -6.96
CA THR A 381 -18.42 13.01 -6.35
C THR A 381 -19.36 11.92 -6.89
N LEU A 382 -19.36 11.68 -8.20
CA LEU A 382 -20.16 10.61 -8.83
C LEU A 382 -19.81 9.24 -8.24
N ARG A 383 -18.50 8.98 -8.06
CA ARG A 383 -18.06 7.72 -7.48
C ARG A 383 -18.52 7.54 -6.05
N LEU A 384 -18.43 8.58 -5.21
CA LEU A 384 -18.96 8.55 -3.84
C LEU A 384 -20.46 8.26 -3.83
N TYR A 385 -21.25 8.88 -4.71
CA TYR A 385 -22.68 8.61 -4.79
C TYR A 385 -23.00 7.17 -5.21
N ILE A 386 -22.17 6.57 -6.08
CA ILE A 386 -22.32 5.15 -6.47
C ILE A 386 -21.98 4.24 -5.28
N GLU A 387 -20.89 4.53 -4.55
CA GLU A 387 -20.43 3.74 -3.41
C GLU A 387 -21.44 3.79 -2.24
N ASP A 388 -22.07 4.93 -2.03
CA ASP A 388 -23.06 5.16 -0.96
C ASP A 388 -24.50 4.79 -1.37
N GLY A 389 -24.72 4.37 -2.64
CA GLY A 389 -26.03 3.98 -3.15
C GLY A 389 -26.99 5.16 -3.37
N GLU A 390 -26.47 6.38 -3.48
CA GLU A 390 -27.24 7.61 -3.73
C GLU A 390 -27.70 7.71 -5.20
N TRP A 391 -28.58 6.81 -5.61
CA TRP A 391 -28.97 6.62 -7.02
C TRP A 391 -29.67 7.82 -7.65
N GLU A 392 -30.40 8.62 -6.90
CA GLU A 392 -31.06 9.83 -7.43
C GLU A 392 -30.01 10.88 -7.84
N LYS A 393 -29.04 11.15 -6.97
CA LYS A 393 -27.93 12.09 -7.23
C LYS A 393 -27.04 11.59 -8.36
N THR A 394 -26.78 10.28 -8.39
CA THR A 394 -26.04 9.61 -9.48
C THR A 394 -26.70 9.84 -10.84
N ARG A 395 -28.04 9.66 -10.91
CA ARG A 395 -28.83 9.82 -12.14
C ARG A 395 -28.82 11.27 -12.65
N GLU A 396 -28.80 12.24 -11.76
CA GLU A 396 -28.75 13.65 -12.13
C GLU A 396 -27.37 14.06 -12.63
N LEU A 397 -26.29 13.55 -12.03
CA LEU A 397 -24.92 13.98 -12.31
C LEU A 397 -24.34 13.40 -13.62
N ILE A 398 -24.72 12.18 -14.01
CA ILE A 398 -24.18 11.51 -15.22
C ILE A 398 -24.42 12.30 -16.51
N PRO A 399 -25.65 12.75 -16.86
CA PRO A 399 -25.91 13.51 -18.09
C PRO A 399 -25.17 14.84 -18.10
N GLU A 400 -25.02 15.46 -16.94
CA GLU A 400 -24.29 16.71 -16.80
C GLU A 400 -22.82 16.51 -17.11
N LEU A 401 -22.16 15.47 -16.50
CA LEU A 401 -20.79 15.09 -16.79
C LEU A 401 -20.59 14.72 -18.26
N GLN A 402 -21.49 13.96 -18.85
CA GLN A 402 -21.43 13.64 -20.29
C GLN A 402 -21.43 14.91 -21.15
N THR A 403 -22.26 15.88 -20.83
CA THR A 403 -22.35 17.14 -21.56
C THR A 403 -21.07 17.97 -21.39
N GLN A 404 -20.52 18.04 -20.19
CA GLN A 404 -19.32 18.79 -19.89
C GLN A 404 -18.08 18.15 -20.53
N ILE A 405 -17.92 16.83 -20.39
CA ILE A 405 -16.81 16.08 -21.00
C ILE A 405 -16.88 16.17 -22.53
N GLY A 406 -18.10 16.14 -23.11
CA GLY A 406 -18.29 16.29 -24.55
C GLY A 406 -17.86 17.67 -25.11
N ARG A 407 -17.72 18.70 -24.26
CA ARG A 407 -17.26 20.04 -24.63
C ARG A 407 -15.76 20.26 -24.42
N LEU A 408 -15.07 19.31 -23.79
CA LEU A 408 -13.63 19.40 -23.58
C LEU A 408 -12.88 19.43 -24.92
N THR A 409 -11.81 20.18 -24.96
CA THR A 409 -10.86 20.09 -26.07
C THR A 409 -10.27 18.70 -26.13
N PRO A 410 -10.28 18.01 -27.30
CA PRO A 410 -9.68 16.70 -27.46
C PRO A 410 -8.23 16.69 -26.97
N GLY A 411 -7.94 15.80 -26.01
CA GLY A 411 -6.64 15.76 -25.36
C GLY A 411 -6.56 14.62 -24.34
N ARG A 412 -5.41 14.49 -23.71
CA ARG A 412 -5.19 13.44 -22.69
C ARG A 412 -6.21 13.50 -21.57
N PHE A 413 -6.52 14.71 -21.09
CA PHE A 413 -7.50 14.89 -20.02
C PHE A 413 -8.91 14.46 -20.47
N SER A 414 -9.34 14.92 -21.65
CA SER A 414 -10.64 14.56 -22.24
C SER A 414 -10.81 13.04 -22.39
N ALA A 415 -9.78 12.36 -22.91
CA ALA A 415 -9.77 10.90 -23.03
C ALA A 415 -9.88 10.20 -21.68
N ASN A 416 -9.11 10.63 -20.67
CA ASN A 416 -9.17 10.09 -19.32
C ASN A 416 -10.53 10.33 -18.64
N ALA A 417 -11.10 11.54 -18.78
CA ALA A 417 -12.41 11.87 -18.22
C ALA A 417 -13.51 10.96 -18.80
N ARG A 418 -13.45 10.65 -20.11
CA ARG A 418 -14.37 9.68 -20.74
C ARG A 418 -14.20 8.28 -20.17
N VAL A 419 -12.97 7.83 -20.00
CA VAL A 419 -12.70 6.52 -19.42
C VAL A 419 -13.21 6.44 -17.98
N ASN A 420 -12.94 7.46 -17.14
CA ASN A 420 -13.41 7.49 -15.76
C ASN A 420 -14.94 7.49 -15.66
N LEU A 421 -15.61 8.25 -16.51
CA LEU A 421 -17.08 8.24 -16.58
C LEU A 421 -17.61 6.88 -17.06
N ALA A 422 -16.95 6.27 -18.05
CA ALA A 422 -17.33 4.95 -18.54
C ALA A 422 -17.12 3.85 -17.49
N GLN A 423 -16.07 3.93 -16.67
CA GLN A 423 -15.85 3.02 -15.55
C GLN A 423 -16.97 3.14 -14.51
N SER A 424 -17.31 4.37 -14.08
CA SER A 424 -18.44 4.60 -13.18
C SER A 424 -19.76 4.04 -13.75
N ALA A 425 -19.95 4.18 -15.07
CA ALA A 425 -21.12 3.60 -15.76
C ALA A 425 -21.10 2.06 -15.80
N ILE A 426 -19.91 1.45 -15.93
CA ILE A 426 -19.72 -0.02 -15.85
C ILE A 426 -20.04 -0.52 -14.44
N ASP A 427 -19.63 0.18 -13.39
CA ASP A 427 -19.93 -0.20 -12.00
C ASP A 427 -21.44 -0.19 -11.74
N ILE A 428 -22.13 0.82 -12.24
CA ILE A 428 -23.60 0.86 -12.19
C ILE A 428 -24.22 -0.29 -12.98
N PHE A 429 -23.71 -0.58 -14.18
CA PHE A 429 -24.17 -1.68 -15.02
C PHE A 429 -24.00 -3.04 -14.33
N GLN A 430 -22.90 -3.24 -13.59
CA GLN A 430 -22.63 -4.46 -12.82
C GLN A 430 -23.51 -4.60 -11.57
N SER A 431 -23.80 -3.49 -10.87
CA SER A 431 -24.57 -3.51 -9.62
C SER A 431 -26.04 -3.90 -9.82
N ASN A 432 -26.51 -3.97 -11.05
CA ASN A 432 -27.90 -4.35 -11.42
C ASN A 432 -28.96 -3.57 -10.61
N SER A 433 -28.65 -2.31 -10.28
CA SER A 433 -29.43 -1.48 -9.35
C SER A 433 -30.77 -1.11 -9.97
N SER A 434 -31.82 -1.73 -9.48
CA SER A 434 -33.22 -1.58 -9.95
C SER A 434 -33.80 -0.16 -9.88
N GLY A 435 -33.05 0.80 -9.37
CA GLY A 435 -33.40 2.22 -9.26
C GLY A 435 -32.82 3.13 -10.35
N MET A 436 -31.81 2.68 -11.07
CA MET A 436 -31.20 3.41 -12.20
C MET A 436 -31.89 2.95 -13.49
N GLY A 437 -32.39 3.87 -14.33
CA GLY A 437 -32.78 3.55 -15.70
C GLY A 437 -31.62 2.83 -16.43
N GLU A 438 -31.92 2.05 -17.47
CA GLU A 438 -30.92 1.28 -18.22
C GLU A 438 -29.74 2.18 -18.65
N VAL A 439 -28.56 2.00 -18.03
CA VAL A 439 -27.32 2.53 -18.55
C VAL A 439 -26.96 1.67 -19.76
N SER A 440 -27.06 2.24 -20.96
CA SER A 440 -26.86 1.50 -22.20
C SER A 440 -25.40 1.11 -22.38
N SER A 441 -25.12 -0.19 -22.53
CA SER A 441 -23.78 -0.67 -22.89
C SER A 441 -23.24 -0.04 -24.18
N ALA A 442 -24.14 0.33 -25.12
CA ALA A 442 -23.77 1.02 -26.35
C ALA A 442 -23.26 2.45 -26.10
N ASP A 443 -23.82 3.18 -25.13
CA ASP A 443 -23.37 4.52 -24.79
C ASP A 443 -22.02 4.47 -24.06
N ILE A 444 -21.81 3.48 -23.20
CA ILE A 444 -20.51 3.23 -22.56
C ILE A 444 -19.46 2.91 -23.63
N ALA A 445 -19.78 2.02 -24.57
CA ALA A 445 -18.87 1.68 -25.66
C ALA A 445 -18.49 2.89 -26.51
N ARG A 446 -19.46 3.76 -26.82
CA ARG A 446 -19.20 5.00 -27.57
C ARG A 446 -18.24 5.93 -26.85
N LEU A 447 -18.43 6.17 -25.54
CA LEU A 447 -17.51 6.99 -24.74
C LEU A 447 -16.08 6.44 -24.78
N LEU A 448 -15.92 5.12 -24.67
CA LEU A 448 -14.62 4.46 -24.72
C LEU A 448 -14.00 4.49 -26.12
N GLN A 449 -14.78 4.33 -27.19
CA GLN A 449 -14.31 4.44 -28.56
C GLN A 449 -13.85 5.88 -28.88
N GLU A 450 -14.54 6.90 -28.39
CA GLU A 450 -14.09 8.30 -28.49
C GLU A 450 -12.76 8.50 -27.75
N ALA A 451 -12.62 7.94 -26.53
CA ALA A 451 -11.37 8.00 -25.77
C ALA A 451 -10.21 7.30 -26.51
N VAL A 452 -10.45 6.14 -27.11
CA VAL A 452 -9.46 5.42 -27.94
C VAL A 452 -9.06 6.27 -29.15
N GLY A 453 -10.02 6.89 -29.83
CA GLY A 453 -9.75 7.76 -30.97
C GLY A 453 -8.92 8.99 -30.61
N GLU A 454 -9.24 9.64 -29.49
CA GLU A 454 -8.48 10.78 -28.99
C GLU A 454 -7.05 10.35 -28.60
N ALA A 455 -6.89 9.32 -27.78
CA ALA A 455 -5.59 8.82 -27.37
C ALA A 455 -4.71 8.39 -28.56
N GLY A 456 -5.33 7.73 -29.56
CA GLY A 456 -4.66 7.34 -30.80
C GLY A 456 -4.15 8.54 -31.60
N SER A 457 -4.94 9.63 -31.67
CA SER A 457 -4.53 10.88 -32.35
C SER A 457 -3.35 11.56 -31.65
N LEU A 458 -3.26 11.42 -30.32
CA LEU A 458 -2.18 11.96 -29.48
C LEU A 458 -0.94 11.04 -29.49
N LYS A 459 -1.07 9.81 -29.99
CA LYS A 459 -0.08 8.73 -29.85
C LYS A 459 0.23 8.41 -28.38
N ASP A 460 -0.71 8.70 -27.46
CA ASP A 460 -0.61 8.35 -26.05
C ASP A 460 -1.03 6.88 -25.85
N LEU A 461 -0.07 5.98 -26.04
CA LEU A 461 -0.29 4.53 -25.95
C LEU A 461 -0.76 4.10 -24.55
N ARG A 462 -0.44 4.85 -23.51
CA ARG A 462 -0.87 4.53 -22.14
C ARG A 462 -2.37 4.77 -21.96
N VAL A 463 -2.87 5.94 -22.36
CA VAL A 463 -4.30 6.27 -22.31
C VAL A 463 -5.09 5.41 -23.29
N GLU A 464 -4.53 5.17 -24.51
CA GLU A 464 -5.14 4.26 -25.49
C GLU A 464 -5.30 2.84 -24.91
N SER A 465 -4.27 2.32 -24.24
CA SER A 465 -4.32 1.03 -23.55
C SER A 465 -5.42 0.99 -22.49
N PHE A 466 -5.53 2.05 -21.70
CA PHE A 466 -6.52 2.12 -20.63
C PHE A 466 -7.95 2.13 -21.18
N ALA A 467 -8.20 2.93 -22.21
CA ALA A 467 -9.50 3.00 -22.88
C ALA A 467 -9.89 1.65 -23.55
N LEU A 468 -8.93 1.02 -24.23
CA LEU A 468 -9.12 -0.30 -24.84
C LEU A 468 -9.39 -1.38 -23.81
N GLY A 469 -8.60 -1.44 -22.72
CA GLY A 469 -8.79 -2.44 -21.66
C GLY A 469 -10.15 -2.30 -20.99
N THR A 470 -10.60 -1.07 -20.70
CA THR A 470 -11.94 -0.80 -20.17
C THR A 470 -13.03 -1.20 -21.16
N LEU A 471 -12.83 -1.00 -22.46
CA LEU A 471 -13.73 -1.45 -23.51
C LEU A 471 -13.79 -2.99 -23.58
N GLY A 472 -12.64 -3.65 -23.44
CA GLY A 472 -12.55 -5.12 -23.34
C GLY A 472 -13.34 -5.66 -22.14
N LYS A 473 -13.28 -4.95 -20.99
CA LYS A 473 -14.08 -5.27 -19.79
C LYS A 473 -15.59 -5.18 -20.06
N LEU A 474 -16.03 -4.13 -20.75
CA LEU A 474 -17.44 -4.01 -21.15
C LEU A 474 -17.88 -5.16 -22.05
N TYR A 475 -17.07 -5.54 -23.03
CA TYR A 475 -17.39 -6.68 -23.91
C TYR A 475 -17.39 -8.02 -23.15
N GLN A 476 -16.49 -8.19 -22.17
CA GLN A 476 -16.51 -9.36 -21.29
C GLN A 476 -17.84 -9.44 -20.51
N LEU A 477 -18.27 -8.34 -19.91
CA LEU A 477 -19.52 -8.25 -19.13
C LEU A 477 -20.78 -8.47 -19.97
N THR A 478 -20.74 -8.09 -21.24
CA THR A 478 -21.85 -8.30 -22.18
C THR A 478 -21.77 -9.64 -22.93
N GLY A 479 -20.86 -10.55 -22.53
CA GLY A 479 -20.72 -11.90 -23.08
C GLY A 479 -20.10 -11.97 -24.48
N GLN A 480 -19.51 -10.87 -24.97
CA GLN A 480 -18.87 -10.79 -26.28
C GLN A 480 -17.39 -11.20 -26.20
N PHE A 481 -17.11 -12.43 -25.72
CA PHE A 481 -15.77 -12.87 -25.31
C PHE A 481 -14.71 -12.85 -26.42
N ALA A 482 -15.09 -13.11 -27.69
CA ALA A 482 -14.14 -13.04 -28.80
C ALA A 482 -13.64 -11.60 -29.04
N ILE A 483 -14.55 -10.61 -28.97
CA ILE A 483 -14.22 -9.20 -29.12
C ILE A 483 -13.47 -8.71 -27.87
N ALA A 484 -13.89 -9.16 -26.68
CA ALA A 484 -13.20 -8.85 -25.44
C ALA A 484 -11.73 -9.30 -25.45
N GLN A 485 -11.47 -10.50 -25.98
CA GLN A 485 -10.10 -11.02 -26.14
C GLN A 485 -9.28 -10.10 -27.05
N GLU A 486 -9.78 -9.85 -28.28
CA GLU A 486 -9.06 -9.04 -29.29
C GLU A 486 -8.71 -7.63 -28.76
N VAL A 487 -9.68 -6.96 -28.12
CA VAL A 487 -9.51 -5.60 -27.59
C VAL A 487 -8.58 -5.59 -26.38
N THR A 488 -8.65 -6.62 -25.51
CA THR A 488 -7.75 -6.74 -24.35
C THR A 488 -6.30 -7.03 -24.78
N GLU A 489 -6.11 -7.89 -25.78
CA GLU A 489 -4.78 -8.15 -26.35
C GLU A 489 -4.18 -6.87 -26.96
N LEU A 490 -4.99 -6.05 -27.63
CA LEU A 490 -4.54 -4.76 -28.15
C LEU A 490 -4.18 -3.80 -27.01
N ALA A 491 -4.98 -3.73 -25.94
CA ALA A 491 -4.68 -2.95 -24.75
C ALA A 491 -3.35 -3.36 -24.11
N LEU A 492 -3.12 -4.67 -23.97
CA LEU A 492 -1.90 -5.24 -23.43
C LEU A 492 -0.69 -4.87 -24.31
N LYS A 493 -0.82 -5.00 -25.63
CA LYS A 493 0.24 -4.60 -26.59
C LYS A 493 0.60 -3.11 -26.46
N ARG A 494 -0.38 -2.23 -26.24
CA ARG A 494 -0.14 -0.79 -26.05
C ARG A 494 0.60 -0.51 -24.73
N SER A 495 0.17 -1.12 -23.61
CA SER A 495 0.82 -0.93 -22.31
C SER A 495 2.26 -1.45 -22.30
N GLN A 496 2.51 -2.60 -22.93
CA GLN A 496 3.85 -3.18 -23.05
C GLN A 496 4.79 -2.31 -23.89
N ALA A 497 4.29 -1.69 -24.96
CA ALA A 497 5.09 -0.81 -25.82
C ALA A 497 5.66 0.40 -25.06
N VAL A 498 4.99 0.86 -24.00
CA VAL A 498 5.43 1.97 -23.13
C VAL A 498 5.91 1.49 -21.76
N ARG A 499 6.15 0.19 -21.61
CA ARG A 499 6.60 -0.44 -20.35
C ARG A 499 5.73 -0.06 -19.13
N ALA A 500 4.43 0.09 -19.34
CA ALA A 500 3.48 0.43 -18.30
C ALA A 500 3.04 -0.80 -17.52
N SER A 501 3.96 -1.44 -16.79
CA SER A 501 3.71 -2.65 -16.00
C SER A 501 2.56 -2.47 -15.03
N SER A 502 2.40 -1.26 -14.46
CA SER A 502 1.31 -0.89 -13.55
C SER A 502 -0.11 -1.02 -14.13
N ILE A 503 -0.25 -1.14 -15.44
CA ILE A 503 -1.54 -1.43 -16.10
C ILE A 503 -1.50 -2.74 -16.89
N SER A 504 -0.32 -3.23 -17.28
CA SER A 504 -0.20 -4.46 -18.05
C SER A 504 -0.75 -5.67 -17.31
N TYR A 505 -0.49 -5.78 -15.99
CA TYR A 505 -1.00 -6.90 -15.18
C TYR A 505 -2.53 -6.97 -15.18
N GLN A 506 -3.23 -5.84 -15.25
CA GLN A 506 -4.70 -5.80 -15.30
C GLN A 506 -5.23 -6.42 -16.59
N TRP A 507 -4.60 -6.12 -17.72
CA TRP A 507 -4.99 -6.68 -19.00
C TRP A 507 -4.58 -8.14 -19.16
N GLN A 508 -3.46 -8.56 -18.56
CA GLN A 508 -3.05 -9.96 -18.47
C GLN A 508 -4.08 -10.76 -17.65
N TRP A 509 -4.49 -10.24 -16.49
CA TRP A 509 -5.55 -10.84 -15.68
C TRP A 509 -6.90 -10.91 -16.42
N GLN A 510 -7.36 -9.79 -17.00
CA GLN A 510 -8.59 -9.74 -17.77
C GLN A 510 -8.57 -10.72 -18.95
N LEU A 511 -7.44 -10.82 -19.64
CA LEU A 511 -7.24 -11.79 -20.72
C LEU A 511 -7.38 -13.22 -20.18
N GLY A 512 -6.76 -13.54 -19.05
CA GLY A 512 -6.90 -14.82 -18.37
C GLY A 512 -8.35 -15.17 -18.06
N GLN A 513 -9.12 -14.21 -17.53
CA GLN A 513 -10.57 -14.40 -17.27
C GLN A 513 -11.36 -14.67 -18.54
N VAL A 514 -11.08 -13.94 -19.61
CA VAL A 514 -11.76 -14.12 -20.91
C VAL A 514 -11.42 -15.49 -21.53
N LEU A 515 -10.16 -15.91 -21.47
CA LEU A 515 -9.69 -17.20 -21.98
C LEU A 515 -10.27 -18.38 -21.16
N LYS A 516 -10.38 -18.24 -19.83
CA LYS A 516 -11.01 -19.21 -18.92
C LYS A 516 -12.44 -19.52 -19.34
N VAL A 517 -13.24 -18.49 -19.64
CA VAL A 517 -14.63 -18.65 -20.10
C VAL A 517 -14.68 -19.32 -21.49
N GLN A 518 -13.66 -19.15 -22.32
CA GLN A 518 -13.55 -19.79 -23.63
C GLN A 518 -13.00 -21.22 -23.55
N ASN A 519 -12.72 -21.77 -22.35
CA ASN A 519 -12.12 -23.09 -22.11
C ASN A 519 -10.72 -23.27 -22.77
N LYS A 520 -9.93 -22.22 -22.86
CA LYS A 520 -8.56 -22.24 -23.41
C LYS A 520 -7.53 -22.34 -22.25
N ARG A 521 -7.44 -23.54 -21.65
CA ARG A 521 -6.73 -23.77 -20.39
C ARG A 521 -5.25 -23.34 -20.43
N GLU A 522 -4.48 -23.78 -21.43
CA GLU A 522 -3.04 -23.46 -21.53
C GLU A 522 -2.81 -21.94 -21.68
N GLU A 523 -3.59 -21.29 -22.55
CA GLU A 523 -3.52 -19.84 -22.75
C GLU A 523 -3.95 -19.09 -21.48
N THR A 524 -4.92 -19.62 -20.73
CA THR A 524 -5.36 -19.08 -19.44
C THR A 524 -4.23 -19.11 -18.42
N ILE A 525 -3.58 -20.26 -18.24
CA ILE A 525 -2.43 -20.42 -17.34
C ILE A 525 -1.32 -19.43 -17.71
N ALA A 526 -1.00 -19.32 -19.00
CA ALA A 526 0.03 -18.39 -19.47
C ALA A 526 -0.31 -16.93 -19.17
N ALA A 527 -1.57 -16.52 -19.35
CA ALA A 527 -2.02 -15.14 -19.09
C ALA A 527 -1.96 -14.80 -17.58
N TYR A 528 -2.44 -15.69 -16.70
CA TYR A 528 -2.37 -15.49 -15.24
C TYR A 528 -0.93 -15.53 -14.74
N SER A 529 -0.10 -16.45 -15.23
CA SER A 529 1.33 -16.51 -14.88
C SER A 529 2.05 -15.20 -15.21
N GLN A 530 1.76 -14.61 -16.38
CA GLN A 530 2.31 -13.30 -16.73
C GLN A 530 1.80 -12.18 -15.82
N ALA A 531 0.52 -12.22 -15.41
CA ALA A 531 -0.04 -11.21 -14.50
C ALA A 531 0.67 -11.26 -13.13
N VAL A 532 0.84 -12.47 -12.56
CA VAL A 532 1.54 -12.69 -11.30
C VAL A 532 3.02 -12.27 -11.41
N ALA A 533 3.71 -12.68 -12.46
CA ALA A 533 5.11 -12.28 -12.68
C ALA A 533 5.26 -10.75 -12.81
N THR A 534 4.33 -10.09 -13.48
CA THR A 534 4.32 -8.62 -13.58
C THR A 534 4.09 -7.98 -12.21
N LEU A 535 3.17 -8.50 -11.40
CA LEU A 535 2.93 -8.03 -10.03
C LEU A 535 4.16 -8.21 -9.14
N GLN A 536 4.85 -9.34 -9.23
CA GLN A 536 6.10 -9.58 -8.50
C GLN A 536 7.20 -8.57 -8.85
N THR A 537 7.34 -8.19 -10.14
CA THR A 537 8.31 -7.15 -10.54
C THR A 537 7.94 -5.76 -10.02
N LEU A 538 6.67 -5.53 -9.76
CA LEU A 538 6.14 -4.25 -9.23
C LEU A 538 6.13 -4.20 -7.70
N ARG A 539 6.47 -5.28 -6.99
CA ARG A 539 6.33 -5.40 -5.53
C ARG A 539 6.82 -4.18 -4.76
N GLY A 540 8.05 -3.74 -5.05
CA GLY A 540 8.64 -2.55 -4.43
C GLY A 540 7.88 -1.24 -4.72
N ASP A 541 7.20 -1.20 -5.85
CA ASP A 541 6.46 -0.04 -6.34
C ASP A 541 4.94 -0.17 -6.07
N LEU A 542 4.39 -1.41 -5.94
CA LEU A 542 2.96 -1.65 -5.68
C LEU A 542 2.51 -1.04 -4.36
N ALA A 543 3.30 -1.16 -3.32
CA ALA A 543 3.06 -0.50 -2.04
C ALA A 543 3.02 1.04 -2.18
N ALA A 544 3.52 1.59 -3.30
CA ALA A 544 3.61 3.01 -3.58
C ALA A 544 2.80 3.46 -4.81
N ILE A 545 2.15 2.54 -5.55
CA ILE A 545 1.52 2.88 -6.85
C ILE A 545 0.15 3.54 -6.70
N SER A 546 -0.62 3.21 -5.68
CA SER A 546 -1.92 3.86 -5.42
C SER A 546 -2.40 3.59 -4.01
N PRO A 547 -2.88 4.60 -3.28
CA PRO A 547 -3.58 4.36 -2.02
C PRO A 547 -4.84 3.53 -2.23
N ASP A 548 -5.50 3.71 -3.37
CA ASP A 548 -6.69 2.93 -3.73
C ASP A 548 -6.34 1.44 -3.93
N LEU A 549 -5.12 1.12 -4.41
CA LEU A 549 -4.60 -0.25 -4.47
C LEU A 549 -4.18 -0.79 -3.10
N GLN A 550 -3.59 0.03 -2.25
CA GLN A 550 -3.24 -0.35 -0.88
C GLN A 550 -4.47 -0.71 -0.05
N PHE A 551 -5.54 0.10 -0.17
CA PHE A 551 -6.78 -0.11 0.56
C PHE A 551 -7.70 -1.15 -0.10
N SER A 552 -7.46 -1.52 -1.35
CA SER A 552 -8.20 -2.56 -2.06
C SER A 552 -7.33 -3.74 -2.50
N PHE A 553 -6.21 -4.01 -1.82
CA PHE A 553 -5.36 -5.16 -2.12
C PHE A 553 -6.20 -6.44 -2.18
N ARG A 554 -7.09 -6.64 -1.21
CA ARG A 554 -8.02 -7.76 -1.14
C ARG A 554 -8.96 -7.83 -2.35
N ASP A 555 -9.44 -6.68 -2.83
CA ASP A 555 -10.42 -6.63 -3.93
C ASP A 555 -9.76 -6.63 -5.32
N SER A 556 -8.47 -6.26 -5.42
CA SER A 556 -7.84 -5.94 -6.70
C SER A 556 -6.61 -6.77 -7.04
N ILE A 557 -5.84 -7.19 -6.05
CA ILE A 557 -4.56 -7.89 -6.23
C ILE A 557 -4.70 -9.36 -5.81
N GLU A 558 -5.20 -9.61 -4.62
CA GLU A 558 -5.40 -10.96 -4.08
C GLU A 558 -6.21 -11.87 -5.02
N PRO A 559 -7.31 -11.40 -5.68
CA PRO A 559 -8.07 -12.25 -6.61
C PRO A 559 -7.24 -12.79 -7.79
N ILE A 560 -6.22 -12.06 -8.23
CA ILE A 560 -5.38 -12.48 -9.36
C ILE A 560 -4.62 -13.76 -8.99
N TYR A 561 -4.03 -13.79 -7.79
CA TYR A 561 -3.32 -14.95 -7.27
C TYR A 561 -4.28 -16.12 -7.02
N ARG A 562 -5.42 -15.87 -6.36
CA ARG A 562 -6.40 -16.92 -6.02
C ARG A 562 -7.06 -17.51 -7.24
N GLU A 563 -7.47 -16.70 -8.22
CA GLU A 563 -8.02 -17.19 -9.50
C GLU A 563 -6.99 -18.01 -10.28
N PHE A 564 -5.71 -17.65 -10.20
CA PHE A 564 -4.64 -18.40 -10.83
C PHE A 564 -4.48 -19.77 -10.17
N VAL A 565 -4.39 -19.83 -8.85
CA VAL A 565 -4.32 -21.10 -8.11
C VAL A 565 -5.57 -21.96 -8.38
N ASP A 566 -6.77 -21.35 -8.46
CA ASP A 566 -7.99 -22.05 -8.83
C ASP A 566 -7.87 -22.75 -10.21
N VAL A 567 -7.32 -22.04 -11.19
CA VAL A 567 -7.11 -22.60 -12.54
C VAL A 567 -6.09 -23.75 -12.52
N LEU A 568 -5.02 -23.63 -11.73
CA LEU A 568 -3.97 -24.65 -11.65
C LEU A 568 -4.47 -25.93 -10.98
N LEU A 569 -5.31 -25.81 -9.92
CA LEU A 569 -5.82 -26.91 -9.12
C LEU A 569 -7.17 -27.46 -9.61
N GLN A 570 -7.72 -26.96 -10.74
CA GLN A 570 -8.88 -27.57 -11.37
C GLN A 570 -8.53 -28.94 -11.95
N ARG A 571 -9.28 -29.96 -11.52
CA ARG A 571 -9.18 -31.32 -12.10
C ARG A 571 -10.05 -31.42 -13.34
N GLU A 572 -9.52 -32.00 -14.39
CA GLU A 572 -10.32 -32.55 -15.47
C GLU A 572 -10.78 -33.96 -15.06
N ASP A 573 -11.97 -34.39 -15.51
CA ASP A 573 -12.59 -35.65 -15.07
C ASP A 573 -11.63 -36.84 -15.20
N GLY A 574 -11.12 -37.32 -14.07
CA GLY A 574 -10.27 -38.51 -13.93
C GLY A 574 -8.76 -38.28 -14.02
N GLU A 575 -8.28 -37.05 -14.19
CA GLU A 575 -6.85 -36.74 -14.23
C GLU A 575 -6.31 -36.26 -12.83
N GLN A 576 -5.08 -36.66 -12.53
CA GLN A 576 -4.34 -36.07 -11.41
C GLN A 576 -3.73 -34.74 -11.84
N ILE A 577 -3.66 -33.78 -10.92
CA ILE A 577 -2.98 -32.50 -11.17
C ILE A 577 -1.49 -32.77 -11.37
N SER A 578 -0.89 -32.15 -12.38
CA SER A 578 0.54 -32.33 -12.66
C SER A 578 1.41 -31.72 -11.55
N GLN A 579 2.60 -32.29 -11.32
CA GLN A 579 3.56 -31.76 -10.34
C GLN A 579 3.93 -30.31 -10.65
N ASP A 580 4.07 -29.95 -11.93
CA ASP A 580 4.35 -28.57 -12.36
C ASP A 580 3.25 -27.60 -11.94
N ASN A 581 1.97 -28.00 -12.05
CA ASN A 581 0.86 -27.16 -11.61
C ASN A 581 0.79 -27.06 -10.08
N LEU A 582 1.10 -28.13 -9.34
CA LEU A 582 1.18 -28.11 -7.88
C LEU A 582 2.30 -27.18 -7.40
N LYS A 583 3.49 -27.27 -8.01
CA LYS A 583 4.62 -26.41 -7.74
C LYS A 583 4.26 -24.93 -8.02
N LEU A 584 3.67 -24.66 -9.18
CA LEU A 584 3.27 -23.29 -9.55
C LEU A 584 2.17 -22.74 -8.65
N ALA A 585 1.25 -23.57 -8.17
CA ALA A 585 0.22 -23.18 -7.19
C ALA A 585 0.84 -22.83 -5.83
N ARG A 586 1.76 -23.66 -5.34
CA ARG A 586 2.57 -23.38 -4.13
C ARG A 586 3.30 -22.06 -4.22
N ASP A 587 4.09 -21.87 -5.29
CA ASP A 587 4.88 -20.66 -5.50
C ASP A 587 4.01 -19.41 -5.63
N THR A 588 2.81 -19.56 -6.20
CA THR A 588 1.82 -18.48 -6.34
C THR A 588 1.26 -18.07 -4.96
N ILE A 589 0.98 -19.02 -4.06
CA ILE A 589 0.51 -18.73 -2.70
C ILE A 589 1.63 -18.08 -1.87
N GLU A 590 2.86 -18.55 -1.96
CA GLU A 590 4.00 -17.87 -1.30
C GLU A 590 4.16 -16.43 -1.80
N ALA A 591 4.03 -16.21 -3.11
CA ALA A 591 4.07 -14.87 -3.68
C ALA A 591 2.92 -13.98 -3.21
N LEU A 592 1.71 -14.53 -3.02
CA LEU A 592 0.59 -13.82 -2.42
C LEU A 592 0.90 -13.40 -0.98
N GLN A 593 1.35 -14.33 -0.14
CA GLN A 593 1.67 -14.03 1.27
C GLN A 593 2.75 -12.97 1.39
N LEU A 594 3.75 -13.02 0.52
CA LEU A 594 4.78 -12.02 0.46
C LEU A 594 4.25 -10.64 0.03
N ALA A 595 3.32 -10.61 -0.94
CA ALA A 595 2.66 -9.37 -1.35
C ALA A 595 1.73 -8.81 -0.25
N GLU A 596 1.09 -9.67 0.54
CA GLU A 596 0.33 -9.27 1.73
C GLU A 596 1.21 -8.63 2.80
N LEU A 597 2.41 -9.19 3.06
CA LEU A 597 3.39 -8.61 3.97
C LEU A 597 3.90 -7.25 3.49
N ASP A 598 4.23 -7.12 2.21
CA ASP A 598 4.63 -5.83 1.64
C ASP A 598 3.52 -4.78 1.74
N ASN A 599 2.26 -5.19 1.54
CA ASN A 599 1.10 -4.33 1.72
C ASN A 599 0.90 -3.92 3.19
N PHE A 600 1.10 -4.84 4.13
CA PHE A 600 1.03 -4.56 5.57
C PHE A 600 2.05 -3.50 5.99
N PHE A 601 3.30 -3.63 5.57
CA PHE A 601 4.37 -2.69 5.89
C PHE A 601 4.44 -1.48 4.97
N ARG A 602 3.67 -1.48 3.88
CA ARG A 602 3.75 -0.47 2.83
C ARG A 602 5.16 -0.32 2.24
N GLU A 603 5.96 -1.37 2.34
CA GLU A 603 7.35 -1.44 1.85
C GLU A 603 7.67 -2.83 1.33
N ALA A 604 8.45 -2.91 0.24
CA ALA A 604 9.08 -4.16 -0.13
C ALA A 604 10.14 -4.51 0.93
N CYS A 605 9.79 -5.49 1.76
CA CYS A 605 10.55 -5.75 2.97
C CYS A 605 11.79 -6.58 2.72
N ILE A 606 11.83 -7.45 1.66
CA ILE A 606 12.83 -8.50 1.59
C ILE A 606 13.14 -8.91 0.15
N ASP A 607 14.42 -9.16 -0.12
CA ASP A 607 14.89 -9.91 -1.28
C ASP A 607 14.63 -11.40 -1.06
N ALA A 608 13.42 -11.85 -1.38
CA ALA A 608 13.05 -13.26 -1.31
C ALA A 608 13.77 -14.07 -2.40
N LYS A 609 14.33 -15.22 -2.02
CA LYS A 609 14.91 -16.18 -2.97
C LYS A 609 14.19 -17.50 -2.82
N PRO A 610 13.74 -18.12 -3.94
CA PRO A 610 13.15 -19.45 -3.87
C PRO A 610 14.12 -20.44 -3.20
N LYS A 611 13.58 -21.25 -2.28
CA LYS A 611 14.27 -22.36 -1.63
C LYS A 611 13.36 -23.57 -1.60
N GLU A 612 13.94 -24.74 -1.80
CA GLU A 612 13.23 -26.00 -1.62
C GLU A 612 13.35 -26.47 -0.18
N ILE A 613 12.39 -27.26 0.31
CA ILE A 613 12.34 -27.70 1.70
C ILE A 613 13.57 -28.53 2.08
N ASP A 614 14.06 -29.38 1.17
CA ASP A 614 15.20 -30.25 1.39
C ASP A 614 16.49 -29.49 1.61
N GLU A 615 16.59 -28.26 1.06
CA GLU A 615 17.70 -27.33 1.33
C GLU A 615 17.61 -26.71 2.74
N VAL A 616 16.43 -26.69 3.33
CA VAL A 616 16.17 -26.08 4.64
C VAL A 616 16.24 -27.12 5.74
N ASP A 617 15.49 -28.21 5.64
CA ASP A 617 15.42 -29.27 6.67
C ASP A 617 14.91 -30.59 6.06
N PRO A 618 15.74 -31.60 5.92
CA PRO A 618 15.34 -32.91 5.37
C PRO A 618 14.37 -33.69 6.30
N ASN A 619 14.21 -33.28 7.55
CA ASN A 619 13.30 -33.94 8.53
C ASN A 619 12.00 -33.15 8.73
N ALA A 620 11.70 -32.19 7.87
CA ALA A 620 10.48 -31.39 7.95
C ALA A 620 9.58 -31.61 6.73
N ALA A 621 8.27 -31.61 6.92
CA ALA A 621 7.28 -31.52 5.86
C ALA A 621 6.61 -30.13 5.88
N VAL A 622 6.32 -29.59 4.70
CA VAL A 622 5.62 -28.29 4.58
C VAL A 622 4.22 -28.51 4.06
N ILE A 623 3.25 -27.96 4.77
CA ILE A 623 1.81 -28.10 4.48
C ILE A 623 1.25 -26.74 4.14
N TYR A 624 0.83 -26.58 2.89
CA TYR A 624 0.16 -25.38 2.37
C TYR A 624 -1.35 -25.61 2.44
N SER A 625 -2.05 -24.81 3.22
CA SER A 625 -3.52 -24.80 3.27
C SER A 625 -4.05 -23.60 2.48
N ILE A 626 -4.87 -23.85 1.47
CA ILE A 626 -5.31 -22.83 0.51
C ILE A 626 -6.83 -22.81 0.43
N VAL A 627 -7.44 -21.68 0.75
CA VAL A 627 -8.90 -21.51 0.72
C VAL A 627 -9.33 -20.92 -0.63
N ILE A 628 -10.09 -21.68 -1.42
CA ILE A 628 -10.58 -21.25 -2.74
C ILE A 628 -12.09 -21.47 -2.84
N GLY A 629 -12.85 -20.41 -2.76
CA GLY A 629 -14.31 -20.49 -2.90
C GLY A 629 -14.95 -21.42 -1.87
N ASP A 630 -15.48 -22.57 -2.31
CA ASP A 630 -16.16 -23.56 -1.49
C ASP A 630 -15.31 -24.82 -1.20
N ARG A 631 -13.98 -24.69 -1.29
CA ARG A 631 -13.07 -25.81 -1.04
C ARG A 631 -11.77 -25.38 -0.36
N LEU A 632 -11.25 -26.29 0.42
CA LEU A 632 -9.92 -26.23 1.03
C LEU A 632 -8.99 -27.18 0.27
N GLU A 633 -7.93 -26.63 -0.28
CA GLU A 633 -6.86 -27.36 -0.95
C GLU A 633 -5.68 -27.50 0.00
N VAL A 634 -5.13 -28.69 0.11
CA VAL A 634 -3.91 -28.99 0.86
C VAL A 634 -2.85 -29.45 -0.11
N ILE A 635 -1.73 -28.75 -0.17
CA ILE A 635 -0.52 -29.20 -0.86
C ILE A 635 0.54 -29.49 0.19
N ALA A 636 1.11 -30.69 0.17
CA ALA A 636 2.18 -31.04 1.11
C ALA A 636 3.47 -31.42 0.37
N ALA A 637 4.57 -30.76 0.75
CA ALA A 637 5.91 -31.14 0.35
C ALA A 637 6.48 -32.05 1.43
N VAL A 638 6.69 -33.32 1.10
CA VAL A 638 7.17 -34.34 2.03
C VAL A 638 8.50 -34.88 1.52
N PRO A 639 9.57 -34.96 2.36
CA PRO A 639 10.86 -35.50 1.96
C PRO A 639 10.73 -36.95 1.46
N ASP A 640 11.46 -37.31 0.42
CA ASP A 640 11.45 -38.68 -0.12
C ASP A 640 12.30 -39.64 0.75
N SER A 641 11.66 -40.50 1.52
CA SER A 641 12.30 -41.49 2.40
C SER A 641 13.03 -42.65 1.68
N THR A 642 12.93 -42.74 0.37
CA THR A 642 13.45 -43.90 -0.40
C THR A 642 14.92 -43.72 -0.85
N GLN A 643 15.52 -42.57 -0.64
CA GLN A 643 16.89 -42.30 -1.11
C GLN A 643 17.95 -42.35 0.00
N ASN A 644 18.42 -43.58 0.28
CA ASN A 644 19.75 -43.83 0.89
C ASN A 644 20.87 -43.59 -0.14
N SER A 645 20.86 -42.48 -0.85
CA SER A 645 21.87 -42.11 -1.84
C SER A 645 23.06 -41.45 -1.16
N THR A 646 24.24 -42.00 -1.40
CA THR A 646 25.52 -41.45 -0.94
C THR A 646 25.73 -40.05 -1.50
N LYS A 647 26.25 -39.15 -0.69
CA LYS A 647 26.49 -37.71 -0.87
C LYS A 647 27.17 -37.22 -2.17
N ASP A 648 27.51 -38.09 -3.10
CA ASP A 648 28.31 -37.80 -4.31
C ASP A 648 27.51 -37.77 -5.63
N GLU A 649 26.18 -38.02 -5.60
CA GLU A 649 25.29 -37.97 -6.77
C GLU A 649 24.01 -37.14 -6.43
N MET A 650 24.19 -35.89 -6.05
CA MET A 650 23.06 -34.95 -5.93
C MET A 650 22.75 -34.34 -7.31
N ASP A 651 22.11 -35.08 -8.17
CA ASP A 651 21.18 -34.52 -9.14
C ASP A 651 19.97 -34.01 -8.32
N GLU A 652 19.50 -32.78 -8.58
CA GLU A 652 18.38 -32.11 -7.93
C GLU A 652 17.11 -33.00 -8.03
N VAL A 653 16.83 -33.80 -7.01
CA VAL A 653 15.56 -34.56 -6.91
C VAL A 653 14.57 -33.67 -6.21
N GLU A 654 13.65 -33.10 -6.96
CA GLU A 654 12.59 -32.26 -6.42
C GLU A 654 11.63 -33.11 -5.56
N PRO A 655 11.20 -32.63 -4.36
CA PRO A 655 10.25 -33.34 -3.52
C PRO A 655 8.92 -33.56 -4.23
N THR A 656 8.34 -34.75 -4.05
CA THR A 656 7.03 -35.03 -4.62
C THR A 656 5.96 -34.28 -3.82
N LEU A 657 5.17 -33.47 -4.50
CA LEU A 657 4.06 -32.74 -3.88
C LEU A 657 2.81 -33.63 -3.83
N LEU A 658 2.27 -33.77 -2.64
CA LEU A 658 0.97 -34.40 -2.37
C LEU A 658 -0.13 -33.36 -2.50
N HIS A 659 -1.33 -33.77 -2.89
CA HIS A 659 -2.46 -32.88 -3.04
C HIS A 659 -3.76 -33.52 -2.58
N ALA A 660 -4.49 -32.81 -1.74
CA ALA A 660 -5.82 -33.18 -1.29
C ALA A 660 -6.80 -32.00 -1.40
N THR A 661 -8.05 -32.31 -1.70
CA THR A 661 -9.14 -31.34 -1.79
C THR A 661 -10.26 -31.74 -0.86
N THR A 662 -10.68 -30.81 0.00
CA THR A 662 -11.86 -30.99 0.85
C THR A 662 -12.90 -29.93 0.50
N LYS A 663 -14.13 -30.36 0.21
CA LYS A 663 -15.22 -29.44 -0.11
C LYS A 663 -15.81 -28.87 1.16
N ILE A 664 -15.61 -27.57 1.38
CA ILE A 664 -16.04 -26.86 2.60
C ILE A 664 -16.46 -25.46 2.18
N ASP A 665 -17.67 -25.05 2.49
CA ASP A 665 -18.07 -23.67 2.29
C ASP A 665 -17.40 -22.73 3.29
N SER A 666 -17.15 -21.50 2.89
CA SER A 666 -16.42 -20.52 3.70
C SER A 666 -17.04 -20.30 5.07
N ASN A 667 -18.36 -20.31 5.19
CA ASN A 667 -19.06 -20.09 6.47
C ASN A 667 -18.79 -21.26 7.44
N THR A 668 -18.80 -22.50 6.95
CA THR A 668 -18.48 -23.67 7.76
C THR A 668 -17.05 -23.65 8.27
N LEU A 669 -16.10 -23.31 7.40
CA LEU A 669 -14.69 -23.18 7.77
C LEU A 669 -14.50 -22.10 8.84
N GLU A 670 -15.02 -20.90 8.58
CA GLU A 670 -14.92 -19.76 9.47
C GLU A 670 -15.59 -20.01 10.83
N ASN A 671 -16.79 -20.60 10.85
CA ASN A 671 -17.47 -20.96 12.08
C ASN A 671 -16.71 -22.02 12.89
N THR A 672 -16.01 -22.94 12.23
CA THR A 672 -15.18 -23.93 12.93
C THR A 672 -13.95 -23.27 13.54
N VAL A 673 -13.27 -22.38 12.80
CA VAL A 673 -12.15 -21.57 13.33
C VAL A 673 -12.60 -20.73 14.53
N LEU A 674 -13.73 -20.03 14.43
CA LEU A 674 -14.27 -19.24 15.53
C LEU A 674 -14.58 -20.08 16.78
N ARG A 675 -15.09 -21.31 16.61
CA ARG A 675 -15.31 -22.24 17.73
C ARG A 675 -13.99 -22.63 18.40
N VAL A 676 -12.97 -22.97 17.61
CA VAL A 676 -11.63 -23.26 18.14
C VAL A 676 -11.11 -22.06 18.95
N GLN A 677 -11.17 -20.86 18.40
CA GLN A 677 -10.70 -19.64 19.08
C GLN A 677 -11.48 -19.35 20.36
N LYS A 678 -12.81 -19.44 20.33
CA LYS A 678 -13.65 -19.19 21.49
C LYS A 678 -13.31 -20.11 22.65
N ASN A 679 -13.19 -21.39 22.37
CA ASN A 679 -12.95 -22.41 23.41
C ASN A 679 -11.52 -22.34 23.95
N THR A 680 -10.53 -21.93 23.15
CA THR A 680 -9.15 -21.75 23.64
C THR A 680 -8.97 -20.43 24.41
N ARG A 681 -9.64 -19.32 24.00
CA ARG A 681 -9.51 -18.01 24.65
C ARG A 681 -10.37 -17.86 25.91
N GLY A 682 -11.62 -18.37 25.89
CA GLY A 682 -12.63 -18.08 26.94
C GLY A 682 -12.32 -18.69 28.28
N GLN A 683 -11.50 -19.72 28.35
CA GLN A 683 -11.17 -20.43 29.62
C GLN A 683 -9.79 -20.11 30.19
N ALA A 684 -8.95 -19.39 29.51
CA ALA A 684 -7.71 -18.87 30.11
C ALA A 684 -8.03 -17.99 31.35
N ILE A 685 -9.27 -17.47 31.45
CA ILE A 685 -9.71 -16.56 32.51
C ILE A 685 -10.58 -17.22 33.59
N VAL A 686 -11.24 -18.36 33.33
CA VAL A 686 -12.21 -18.97 34.29
C VAL A 686 -11.96 -20.45 34.50
N ALA A 687 -10.92 -20.80 35.22
CA ALA A 687 -10.72 -22.18 35.77
C ALA A 687 -11.36 -22.33 37.15
N VAL A 688 -12.66 -22.53 37.25
CA VAL A 688 -13.31 -22.67 38.56
C VAL A 688 -14.26 -23.88 38.73
N PHE A 689 -14.73 -24.56 37.65
CA PHE A 689 -15.66 -25.70 37.84
C PHE A 689 -15.28 -26.91 36.98
N GLU A 690 -15.04 -28.09 37.62
CA GLU A 690 -14.61 -29.33 36.95
C GLU A 690 -15.64 -29.87 35.92
N ASP A 691 -16.91 -29.62 36.08
CA ASP A 691 -17.97 -30.09 35.17
C ASP A 691 -18.11 -29.25 33.90
N GLU A 692 -17.90 -27.94 33.99
CA GLU A 692 -17.93 -27.03 32.82
C GLU A 692 -16.70 -27.25 31.93
N ILE A 693 -15.54 -27.55 32.49
CA ILE A 693 -14.31 -27.84 31.73
C ILE A 693 -14.48 -29.09 30.85
N ARG A 694 -15.26 -30.07 31.31
CA ARG A 694 -15.43 -31.35 30.62
C ARG A 694 -16.33 -31.22 29.39
N ASP A 695 -17.43 -30.47 29.48
CA ASP A 695 -18.33 -30.22 28.36
C ASP A 695 -17.69 -29.31 27.32
N ASP A 696 -16.93 -28.30 27.73
CA ASP A 696 -16.18 -27.42 26.87
C ASP A 696 -14.99 -28.12 26.21
N LEU A 697 -14.31 -29.03 26.93
CA LEU A 697 -13.20 -29.78 26.35
C LEU A 697 -13.68 -30.75 25.26
N GLU A 698 -14.83 -31.43 25.47
CA GLU A 698 -15.41 -32.33 24.45
C GLU A 698 -15.81 -31.57 23.20
N PHE A 699 -16.42 -30.41 23.33
CA PHE A 699 -16.75 -29.55 22.21
C PHE A 699 -15.51 -29.01 21.48
N THR A 700 -14.47 -28.63 22.21
CA THR A 700 -13.18 -28.17 21.66
C THR A 700 -12.51 -29.29 20.87
N LEU A 701 -12.51 -30.51 21.40
CA LEU A 701 -11.95 -31.67 20.70
C LEU A 701 -12.64 -31.98 19.39
N GLU A 702 -13.96 -31.87 19.32
CA GLU A 702 -14.70 -32.07 18.06
C GLU A 702 -14.25 -31.07 16.98
N SER A 703 -14.11 -29.79 17.33
CA SER A 703 -13.64 -28.77 16.39
C SER A 703 -12.18 -28.98 15.97
N PHE A 704 -11.32 -29.40 16.89
CA PHE A 704 -9.93 -29.74 16.61
C PHE A 704 -9.79 -30.99 15.76
N GLN A 705 -10.64 -32.01 15.98
CA GLN A 705 -10.71 -33.20 15.15
C GLN A 705 -11.17 -32.84 13.72
N GLN A 706 -12.17 -32.01 13.60
CA GLN A 706 -12.65 -31.56 12.28
C GLN A 706 -11.55 -30.83 11.50
N MET A 707 -10.79 -29.98 12.15
CA MET A 707 -9.65 -29.29 11.52
C MET A 707 -8.54 -30.28 11.13
N TYR A 708 -8.24 -31.26 11.99
CA TYR A 708 -7.28 -32.34 11.69
C TYR A 708 -7.72 -33.13 10.46
N ASP A 709 -8.98 -33.52 10.40
CA ASP A 709 -9.56 -34.29 9.29
C ASP A 709 -9.50 -33.54 7.96
N TRP A 710 -9.51 -32.19 7.98
CA TRP A 710 -9.40 -31.37 6.77
C TRP A 710 -7.97 -31.13 6.33
N LEU A 711 -7.04 -30.96 7.26
CA LEU A 711 -5.68 -30.46 6.99
C LEU A 711 -4.62 -31.58 7.00
N VAL A 712 -4.74 -32.56 7.90
CA VAL A 712 -3.68 -33.53 8.16
C VAL A 712 -4.09 -34.94 7.74
N ARG A 713 -5.33 -35.37 8.05
CA ARG A 713 -5.84 -36.71 7.72
C ARG A 713 -5.62 -37.15 6.28
N PRO A 714 -5.81 -36.25 5.27
CA PRO A 714 -5.65 -36.63 3.86
C PRO A 714 -4.23 -37.00 3.44
N ILE A 715 -3.22 -36.67 4.27
CA ILE A 715 -1.79 -36.89 4.01
C ILE A 715 -1.09 -37.64 5.16
N GLU A 716 -1.86 -38.15 6.11
CA GLU A 716 -1.35 -38.75 7.34
C GLU A 716 -0.49 -39.99 7.08
N ASP A 717 -0.90 -40.87 6.17
CA ASP A 717 -0.18 -42.09 5.84
C ASP A 717 1.21 -41.81 5.26
N GLU A 718 1.30 -40.78 4.41
CA GLU A 718 2.54 -40.33 3.79
C GLU A 718 3.46 -39.62 4.77
N LEU A 719 2.92 -38.82 5.69
CA LEU A 719 3.68 -38.21 6.77
C LEU A 719 4.27 -39.29 7.71
N ALA A 720 3.48 -40.31 8.06
CA ALA A 720 3.95 -41.41 8.89
C ALA A 720 5.04 -42.24 8.21
N ALA A 721 4.97 -42.38 6.86
CA ALA A 721 5.93 -43.16 6.09
C ALA A 721 7.28 -42.40 5.92
N SER A 722 7.27 -41.05 5.90
CA SER A 722 8.45 -40.21 5.60
C SER A 722 9.34 -39.92 6.82
N GLN A 723 8.95 -40.33 8.02
CA GLN A 723 9.73 -40.13 9.27
C GLN A 723 10.05 -38.69 9.60
N VAL A 724 9.21 -37.74 9.19
CA VAL A 724 9.39 -36.34 9.54
C VAL A 724 9.17 -36.09 11.03
N GLU A 725 9.94 -35.16 11.59
CA GLU A 725 9.86 -34.75 12.99
C GLU A 725 9.19 -33.37 13.16
N THR A 726 9.16 -32.60 12.13
CA THR A 726 8.63 -31.21 12.15
C THR A 726 7.60 -31.01 11.03
N LEU A 727 6.45 -30.43 11.37
CA LEU A 727 5.48 -29.94 10.42
C LEU A 727 5.51 -28.41 10.35
N VAL A 728 5.70 -27.91 9.15
CA VAL A 728 5.74 -26.46 8.87
C VAL A 728 4.49 -26.08 8.11
N PHE A 729 3.69 -25.18 8.65
CA PHE A 729 2.46 -24.76 8.01
C PHE A 729 2.61 -23.41 7.33
N VAL A 730 2.16 -23.35 6.09
CA VAL A 730 1.92 -22.11 5.32
C VAL A 730 0.41 -21.90 5.26
N LEU A 731 -0.11 -21.11 6.19
CA LEU A 731 -1.55 -20.97 6.43
C LEU A 731 -2.14 -19.82 5.62
N ASP A 732 -3.36 -20.03 5.12
CA ASP A 732 -4.10 -19.05 4.35
C ASP A 732 -5.37 -18.58 5.05
N GLY A 733 -5.68 -17.30 4.90
CA GLY A 733 -6.92 -16.67 5.38
C GLY A 733 -7.14 -16.87 6.88
N VAL A 734 -8.34 -17.27 7.26
CA VAL A 734 -8.76 -17.47 8.66
C VAL A 734 -7.99 -18.57 9.39
N LEU A 735 -7.36 -19.50 8.65
CA LEU A 735 -6.59 -20.59 9.23
C LEU A 735 -5.33 -20.11 9.96
N ARG A 736 -4.82 -18.94 9.65
CA ARG A 736 -3.65 -18.33 10.31
C ARG A 736 -3.84 -18.11 11.81
N ASN A 737 -5.08 -18.01 12.24
CA ASN A 737 -5.43 -17.81 13.66
C ASN A 737 -5.69 -19.11 14.41
N VAL A 738 -5.45 -20.28 13.78
CA VAL A 738 -5.59 -21.59 14.41
C VAL A 738 -4.22 -22.08 14.86
N PRO A 739 -4.04 -22.39 16.16
CA PRO A 739 -2.82 -23.03 16.64
C PRO A 739 -2.77 -24.48 16.16
N MET A 740 -1.92 -24.78 15.18
CA MET A 740 -1.85 -26.14 14.60
C MET A 740 -1.44 -27.21 15.61
N SER A 741 -0.77 -26.83 16.69
CA SER A 741 -0.37 -27.72 17.78
C SER A 741 -1.54 -28.42 18.48
N VAL A 742 -2.74 -27.80 18.50
CA VAL A 742 -3.94 -28.34 19.18
C VAL A 742 -4.82 -29.20 18.30
N LEU A 743 -4.50 -29.37 17.00
CA LEU A 743 -5.24 -30.32 16.16
C LEU A 743 -5.22 -31.72 16.77
N HIS A 744 -6.32 -32.46 16.64
CA HIS A 744 -6.50 -33.73 17.38
C HIS A 744 -6.97 -34.83 16.43
N ASP A 745 -6.30 -35.99 16.42
CA ASP A 745 -6.58 -37.12 15.53
C ASP A 745 -7.77 -38.00 15.97
N GLY A 746 -8.27 -37.75 17.17
CA GLY A 746 -9.25 -38.55 17.89
C GLY A 746 -8.65 -39.31 19.10
N GLN A 747 -7.32 -39.37 19.23
CA GLN A 747 -6.60 -40.02 20.32
C GLN A 747 -5.60 -39.09 21.01
N LYS A 748 -4.89 -38.26 20.27
CA LYS A 748 -3.84 -37.36 20.76
C LYS A 748 -3.79 -36.05 19.94
N TYR A 749 -3.13 -35.07 20.51
CA TYR A 749 -2.85 -33.82 19.85
C TYR A 749 -1.70 -33.94 18.83
N LEU A 750 -1.73 -33.15 17.77
CA LEU A 750 -0.69 -33.13 16.72
C LEU A 750 0.71 -32.84 17.31
N ILE A 751 0.78 -31.99 18.33
CA ILE A 751 2.03 -31.66 19.05
C ILE A 751 2.68 -32.88 19.73
N GLU A 752 1.93 -33.94 20.04
CA GLU A 752 2.46 -35.13 20.65
C GLU A 752 3.33 -35.98 19.70
N ASP A 753 3.05 -35.84 18.36
CA ASP A 753 3.84 -36.52 17.34
C ASP A 753 4.89 -35.62 16.70
N TYR A 754 4.56 -34.38 16.43
CA TYR A 754 5.38 -33.47 15.59
C TYR A 754 5.70 -32.15 16.31
N ALA A 755 6.88 -31.59 16.05
CA ALA A 755 7.16 -30.20 16.33
C ALA A 755 6.46 -29.33 15.28
N ILE A 756 5.91 -28.20 15.69
CA ILE A 756 5.08 -27.35 14.81
C ILE A 756 5.74 -25.99 14.63
N ALA A 757 5.81 -25.54 13.36
CA ALA A 757 6.23 -24.20 13.01
C ALA A 757 5.29 -23.59 11.96
N LEU A 758 5.24 -22.28 11.92
CA LEU A 758 4.51 -21.51 10.91
C LEU A 758 5.52 -20.72 10.06
N THR A 759 5.24 -20.56 8.79
CA THR A 759 6.01 -19.65 7.92
C THR A 759 5.09 -18.99 6.89
N PRO A 760 5.34 -17.73 6.54
CA PRO A 760 4.67 -17.10 5.39
C PRO A 760 5.21 -17.57 4.05
N GLY A 761 6.29 -18.38 4.02
CA GLY A 761 6.87 -18.98 2.84
C GLY A 761 8.35 -19.33 3.05
N LEU A 762 8.80 -20.35 2.33
CA LEU A 762 10.20 -20.83 2.41
C LEU A 762 11.19 -19.79 1.85
N GLN A 763 10.74 -18.93 0.96
CA GLN A 763 11.56 -17.87 0.32
C GLN A 763 12.14 -16.86 1.32
N LEU A 764 11.57 -16.79 2.54
CA LEU A 764 11.96 -15.83 3.58
C LEU A 764 12.95 -16.41 4.58
N LEU A 765 13.29 -17.69 4.48
CA LEU A 765 14.12 -18.36 5.45
C LEU A 765 15.62 -18.19 5.19
N SER A 766 16.36 -17.85 6.25
CA SER A 766 17.81 -17.96 6.26
C SER A 766 18.20 -19.13 7.19
N VAL A 767 18.87 -20.13 6.65
CA VAL A 767 19.15 -21.38 7.37
C VAL A 767 20.45 -21.25 8.15
N ASN A 768 20.33 -21.10 9.49
CA ASN A 768 21.45 -21.34 10.42
C ASN A 768 20.86 -21.84 11.75
N PRO A 769 21.34 -22.97 12.30
CA PRO A 769 20.90 -23.43 13.60
C PRO A 769 21.27 -22.43 14.70
N ILE A 770 20.37 -22.20 15.66
CA ILE A 770 20.58 -21.24 16.77
C ILE A 770 21.83 -21.58 17.61
N GLN A 771 22.18 -22.83 17.69
CA GLN A 771 23.30 -23.34 18.50
C GLN A 771 24.67 -22.88 18.02
N GLU A 772 24.82 -22.50 16.77
CA GLU A 772 26.08 -21.97 16.21
C GLU A 772 26.34 -20.51 16.64
N VAL A 773 25.31 -19.79 17.10
CA VAL A 773 25.37 -18.35 17.38
C VAL A 773 25.49 -18.03 18.88
N GLY A 774 25.09 -18.98 19.74
CA GLY A 774 25.04 -18.82 21.20
C GLY A 774 23.72 -18.20 21.69
N LEU A 775 23.41 -18.41 22.96
CA LEU A 775 22.11 -18.06 23.59
C LEU A 775 22.18 -16.76 24.41
N THR A 776 23.00 -15.78 24.00
CA THR A 776 23.06 -14.49 24.70
C THR A 776 21.72 -13.75 24.50
N THR A 777 21.05 -13.41 25.59
CA THR A 777 19.68 -12.89 25.60
C THR A 777 19.64 -11.44 26.13
N LEU A 778 18.92 -10.55 25.46
CA LEU A 778 18.42 -9.29 26.00
C LEU A 778 16.97 -9.54 26.42
N ALA A 779 16.68 -9.53 27.73
CA ALA A 779 15.38 -9.76 28.29
C ALA A 779 14.81 -8.45 28.85
N ALA A 780 13.69 -7.98 28.30
CA ALA A 780 13.05 -6.74 28.72
C ALA A 780 11.57 -6.99 29.06
N GLY A 781 11.06 -6.31 30.11
CA GLY A 781 9.68 -6.51 30.51
C GLY A 781 9.12 -5.46 31.44
N LEU A 782 7.80 -5.40 31.52
CA LEU A 782 7.02 -4.59 32.45
C LEU A 782 6.20 -5.49 33.34
N SER A 783 6.54 -5.54 34.66
CA SER A 783 5.69 -6.16 35.67
C SER A 783 4.73 -5.15 36.28
N GLU A 784 5.15 -3.89 36.40
CA GLU A 784 4.35 -2.78 36.89
C GLU A 784 4.05 -1.84 35.72
N MET A 785 2.76 -1.52 35.50
CA MET A 785 2.37 -0.67 34.39
C MET A 785 2.63 0.79 34.70
N PRO A 786 3.32 1.54 33.80
CA PRO A 786 3.50 2.97 33.93
C PRO A 786 2.16 3.72 33.88
N ALA A 787 2.12 4.97 34.42
CA ALA A 787 0.89 5.72 34.58
C ALA A 787 0.07 5.85 33.27
N TYR A 788 0.74 6.09 32.14
CA TYR A 788 0.06 6.18 30.86
C TYR A 788 -0.59 4.85 30.42
N ALA A 789 0.01 3.70 30.74
CA ALA A 789 -0.52 2.41 30.42
C ALA A 789 -1.70 2.01 31.35
N GLN A 790 -1.67 2.48 32.63
CA GLN A 790 -2.79 2.35 33.54
C GLN A 790 -3.99 3.20 33.09
N GLU A 791 -3.75 4.40 32.57
CA GLU A 791 -4.78 5.21 31.90
C GLU A 791 -5.40 4.50 30.70
N LEU A 792 -4.62 3.63 30.03
CA LEU A 792 -5.04 2.76 28.93
C LEU A 792 -5.66 1.42 29.42
N ASN A 793 -6.00 1.28 30.70
CA ASN A 793 -6.57 0.09 31.33
C ASN A 793 -5.72 -1.19 31.22
N PHE A 794 -4.41 -1.08 30.98
CA PHE A 794 -3.51 -2.22 31.07
C PHE A 794 -3.24 -2.56 32.54
N GLN A 795 -3.27 -3.84 32.86
CA GLN A 795 -3.05 -4.36 34.20
C GLN A 795 -1.60 -4.80 34.42
N ASP A 796 -1.14 -4.81 35.68
CA ASP A 796 0.17 -5.30 36.02
C ASP A 796 0.32 -6.80 35.66
N LEU A 797 1.56 -7.19 35.30
CA LEU A 797 1.93 -8.54 34.90
C LEU A 797 2.84 -9.17 35.95
N ASP A 798 2.27 -9.72 37.05
CA ASP A 798 2.98 -10.23 38.22
C ASP A 798 3.99 -11.37 37.88
N GLY A 799 3.81 -12.07 36.75
CA GLY A 799 4.66 -13.16 36.28
C GLY A 799 5.98 -12.73 35.68
N VAL A 800 6.08 -11.50 35.11
CA VAL A 800 7.21 -11.06 34.29
C VAL A 800 8.53 -11.05 35.04
N GLU A 801 8.59 -10.49 36.27
CA GLU A 801 9.82 -10.46 37.05
C GLU A 801 10.35 -11.88 37.32
N ARG A 802 9.47 -12.82 37.62
CA ARG A 802 9.82 -14.24 37.84
C ARG A 802 10.34 -14.87 36.53
N GLU A 803 9.68 -14.64 35.42
CA GLU A 803 10.06 -15.14 34.12
C GLU A 803 11.47 -14.69 33.74
N LEU A 804 11.73 -13.38 33.77
CA LEU A 804 13.04 -12.82 33.41
C LEU A 804 14.15 -13.33 34.36
N SER A 805 13.87 -13.43 35.65
CA SER A 805 14.83 -13.99 36.66
C SER A 805 15.16 -15.45 36.37
N GLN A 806 14.18 -16.27 36.01
CA GLN A 806 14.38 -17.67 35.69
C GLN A 806 15.17 -17.87 34.41
N ILE A 807 14.87 -17.09 33.35
CA ILE A 807 15.63 -17.07 32.08
C ILE A 807 17.11 -16.71 32.35
N ALA A 808 17.37 -15.71 33.17
CA ALA A 808 18.74 -15.31 33.52
C ALA A 808 19.50 -16.37 34.30
N GLY A 809 18.80 -17.25 35.03
CA GLY A 809 19.39 -18.42 35.67
C GLY A 809 19.79 -19.53 34.69
N ILE A 810 19.25 -19.51 33.46
CA ILE A 810 19.44 -20.59 32.47
C ILE A 810 20.46 -20.17 31.42
N VAL A 811 20.31 -18.94 30.83
CA VAL A 811 21.14 -18.41 29.75
C VAL A 811 21.77 -17.06 30.12
N PRO A 812 22.93 -16.69 29.53
CA PRO A 812 23.52 -15.37 29.74
C PRO A 812 22.54 -14.30 29.32
N SER A 813 22.04 -13.47 30.25
CA SER A 813 20.99 -12.50 30.00
C SER A 813 21.34 -11.13 30.53
N GLN A 814 21.07 -10.10 29.74
CA GLN A 814 20.97 -8.71 30.18
C GLN A 814 19.50 -8.37 30.38
N GLN A 815 19.15 -7.80 31.54
CA GLN A 815 17.75 -7.52 31.89
C GLN A 815 17.46 -6.02 31.88
N LEU A 816 16.29 -5.65 31.35
CA LEU A 816 15.66 -4.36 31.47
C LEU A 816 14.26 -4.57 32.05
N LEU A 817 14.04 -4.12 33.29
CA LEU A 817 12.77 -4.34 34.00
C LEU A 817 12.18 -3.00 34.44
N ASN A 818 10.89 -2.80 34.24
CA ASN A 818 10.12 -1.63 34.67
C ASN A 818 10.79 -0.31 34.23
N ASP A 819 11.16 0.57 35.17
CA ASP A 819 11.78 1.88 34.90
C ASP A 819 13.03 1.83 34.01
N THR A 820 13.69 0.68 33.92
CA THR A 820 14.86 0.50 33.04
C THR A 820 14.50 0.06 31.63
N PHE A 821 13.27 -0.40 31.40
CA PHE A 821 12.76 -0.79 30.09
C PHE A 821 12.13 0.42 29.38
N THR A 822 12.95 1.32 28.88
CA THR A 822 12.55 2.47 28.05
C THR A 822 12.92 2.25 26.59
N THR A 823 12.27 2.97 25.67
CA THR A 823 12.58 2.95 24.25
C THR A 823 14.07 3.19 23.99
N THR A 824 14.66 4.21 24.66
CA THR A 824 16.08 4.55 24.55
C THR A 824 16.99 3.45 25.11
N SER A 825 16.63 2.84 26.26
CA SER A 825 17.43 1.75 26.86
C SER A 825 17.40 0.53 25.97
N LEU A 826 16.25 0.18 25.43
CA LEU A 826 16.10 -0.95 24.50
C LEU A 826 16.99 -0.75 23.27
N GLN A 827 16.93 0.42 22.63
CA GLN A 827 17.76 0.78 21.47
C GLN A 827 19.25 0.65 21.75
N ASN A 828 19.72 1.28 22.85
CA ASN A 828 21.13 1.27 23.22
C ASN A 828 21.63 -0.15 23.50
N ASN A 829 20.82 -0.98 24.13
CA ASN A 829 21.22 -2.36 24.45
C ASN A 829 21.20 -3.27 23.21
N ILE A 830 20.25 -3.12 22.31
CA ILE A 830 20.25 -3.81 21.01
C ILE A 830 21.47 -3.41 20.17
N ALA A 831 21.83 -2.11 20.16
CA ALA A 831 22.99 -1.63 19.41
C ALA A 831 24.34 -2.08 20.05
N ALA A 832 24.44 -2.08 21.36
CA ALA A 832 25.68 -2.39 22.10
C ALA A 832 25.97 -3.89 22.21
N THR A 833 24.91 -4.74 22.31
CA THR A 833 25.05 -6.16 22.59
C THR A 833 24.81 -7.00 21.34
N ALA A 834 25.68 -8.00 21.08
CA ALA A 834 25.45 -9.03 20.06
C ALA A 834 24.49 -10.11 20.60
N SER A 835 23.34 -9.71 21.19
CA SER A 835 22.38 -10.70 21.70
C SER A 835 21.76 -11.46 20.53
N ALA A 836 21.81 -12.78 20.58
CA ALA A 836 21.17 -13.64 19.61
C ALA A 836 19.65 -13.69 19.82
N ILE A 837 19.22 -13.52 21.08
CA ILE A 837 17.82 -13.57 21.47
C ILE A 837 17.40 -12.21 22.05
N VAL A 838 16.24 -11.71 21.60
CA VAL A 838 15.55 -10.58 22.22
C VAL A 838 14.23 -11.09 22.78
N HIS A 839 14.05 -11.00 24.09
CA HIS A 839 12.86 -11.46 24.80
C HIS A 839 12.12 -10.26 25.39
N LEU A 840 10.87 -10.06 24.99
CA LEU A 840 10.02 -8.94 25.40
C LEU A 840 8.80 -9.49 26.15
N ALA A 841 8.74 -9.26 27.45
CA ALA A 841 7.66 -9.68 28.33
C ALA A 841 6.84 -8.45 28.76
N THR A 842 5.90 -8.03 27.91
CA THR A 842 5.10 -6.82 28.11
C THR A 842 3.81 -6.92 27.31
N HIS A 843 2.80 -6.12 27.70
CA HIS A 843 1.61 -6.02 26.87
C HIS A 843 1.93 -5.54 25.45
N GLY A 844 1.21 -6.09 24.48
CA GLY A 844 1.29 -5.71 23.09
C GLY A 844 0.03 -6.12 22.34
N GLN A 845 -0.25 -5.42 21.27
CA GLN A 845 -1.35 -5.74 20.37
C GLN A 845 -0.79 -5.95 18.96
N PHE A 846 -1.20 -7.05 18.32
CA PHE A 846 -0.88 -7.35 16.93
C PHE A 846 -2.18 -7.40 16.11
N SER A 847 -2.23 -6.63 15.06
CA SER A 847 -3.36 -6.47 14.15
C SER A 847 -2.88 -6.66 12.70
N SER A 848 -3.80 -6.88 11.77
CA SER A 848 -3.54 -6.78 10.33
C SER A 848 -3.28 -5.35 9.86
N ASN A 849 -3.39 -4.37 10.75
CA ASN A 849 -3.04 -2.98 10.53
C ASN A 849 -1.76 -2.62 11.28
N ALA A 850 -0.72 -2.22 10.56
CA ALA A 850 0.56 -1.82 11.13
C ALA A 850 0.43 -0.65 12.14
N GLU A 851 -0.52 0.25 11.95
CA GLU A 851 -0.76 1.39 12.84
C GLU A 851 -1.38 0.99 14.20
N GLU A 852 -2.09 -0.14 14.22
CA GLU A 852 -2.70 -0.73 15.43
C GLU A 852 -1.80 -1.78 16.10
N THR A 853 -0.63 -2.07 15.51
CA THR A 853 0.35 -3.03 16.04
C THR A 853 1.40 -2.30 16.87
N TYR A 854 1.49 -2.65 18.18
CA TYR A 854 2.41 -2.03 19.11
C TYR A 854 2.77 -2.95 20.30
N ILE A 855 3.83 -2.61 21.01
CA ILE A 855 4.19 -3.14 22.34
C ILE A 855 4.36 -1.99 23.35
N LEU A 856 4.25 -2.27 24.65
CA LEU A 856 4.47 -1.27 25.69
C LEU A 856 5.93 -1.27 26.16
N ALA A 857 6.49 -0.06 26.33
CA ALA A 857 7.68 0.21 27.11
C ALA A 857 7.33 1.14 28.27
N ASN A 858 8.22 1.36 29.23
CA ASN A 858 7.92 2.21 30.39
C ASN A 858 7.61 3.67 30.03
N ASP A 859 8.20 4.18 28.95
CA ASP A 859 8.10 5.58 28.51
C ASP A 859 7.13 5.83 27.37
N ALA A 860 6.77 4.79 26.59
CA ALA A 860 5.92 4.95 25.41
C ALA A 860 5.36 3.65 24.84
N LEU A 861 4.33 3.77 23.99
CA LEU A 861 3.90 2.73 23.05
C LEU A 861 4.91 2.65 21.89
N ILE A 862 5.52 1.50 21.70
CA ILE A 862 6.44 1.24 20.60
C ILE A 862 5.63 0.62 19.45
N ARG A 863 5.30 1.42 18.43
CA ARG A 863 4.61 0.96 17.23
C ARG A 863 5.52 0.09 16.37
N VAL A 864 4.95 -0.69 15.48
CA VAL A 864 5.68 -1.66 14.66
C VAL A 864 6.84 -1.07 13.87
N ASP A 865 6.69 0.13 13.31
CA ASP A 865 7.76 0.80 12.55
C ASP A 865 8.91 1.24 13.46
N ALA A 866 8.60 1.77 14.64
CA ALA A 866 9.60 2.09 15.66
C ALA A 866 10.30 0.84 16.18
N LEU A 867 9.55 -0.23 16.45
CA LEU A 867 10.10 -1.52 16.88
C LEU A 867 11.07 -2.08 15.83
N ASN A 868 10.71 -2.01 14.56
CA ASN A 868 11.57 -2.45 13.47
C ASN A 868 12.89 -1.67 13.40
N ARG A 869 12.83 -0.33 13.51
CA ARG A 869 14.05 0.51 13.58
C ARG A 869 14.92 0.15 14.76
N LEU A 870 14.31 -0.02 15.93
CA LEU A 870 15.03 -0.41 17.16
C LEU A 870 15.75 -1.73 16.97
N LEU A 871 15.09 -2.74 16.43
CA LEU A 871 15.66 -4.07 16.22
C LEU A 871 16.71 -4.10 15.10
N GLN A 872 16.64 -3.20 14.11
CA GLN A 872 17.63 -3.06 13.04
C GLN A 872 18.83 -2.17 13.38
N SER A 873 18.80 -1.41 14.48
CA SER A 873 19.78 -0.37 14.83
C SER A 873 21.19 -0.87 15.23
N ARG A 874 21.57 -2.04 14.71
CA ARG A 874 22.90 -2.62 14.95
C ARG A 874 23.96 -2.00 14.04
N ASP A 875 24.72 -1.04 14.57
CA ASP A 875 25.82 -0.37 13.88
C ASP A 875 26.76 -1.35 13.14
N GLY A 876 26.60 -1.47 11.83
CA GLY A 876 27.55 -2.10 10.92
C GLY A 876 27.88 -3.59 11.16
N ARG A 877 27.23 -4.28 12.12
CA ARG A 877 27.42 -5.71 12.39
C ARG A 877 26.33 -6.51 11.72
N LYS A 878 26.70 -7.41 10.81
CA LYS A 878 25.79 -8.29 10.04
C LYS A 878 25.19 -9.46 10.85
N THR A 879 25.01 -9.35 12.17
CA THR A 879 24.40 -10.43 12.98
C THR A 879 22.92 -10.16 13.16
N ALA A 880 22.08 -10.93 12.45
CA ALA A 880 20.63 -10.91 12.63
C ALA A 880 20.25 -11.35 14.06
N ILE A 881 19.06 -10.96 14.54
CA ILE A 881 18.42 -11.56 15.71
C ILE A 881 18.00 -12.98 15.30
N GLU A 882 18.46 -13.98 16.02
CA GLU A 882 18.10 -15.38 15.73
C GLU A 882 16.68 -15.71 16.21
N LEU A 883 16.32 -15.15 17.37
CA LEU A 883 15.03 -15.38 17.97
C LEU A 883 14.49 -14.13 18.67
N LEU A 884 13.29 -13.71 18.28
CA LEU A 884 12.49 -12.73 18.99
C LEU A 884 11.42 -13.51 19.80
N VAL A 885 11.32 -13.25 21.10
CA VAL A 885 10.28 -13.84 21.95
C VAL A 885 9.36 -12.72 22.45
N LEU A 886 8.07 -12.88 22.23
CA LEU A 886 7.01 -11.96 22.64
C LEU A 886 6.08 -12.74 23.59
N SER A 887 6.36 -12.69 24.91
CA SER A 887 5.74 -13.62 25.88
C SER A 887 4.41 -13.16 26.46
N ALA A 888 4.01 -11.91 26.28
CA ALA A 888 2.77 -11.35 26.85
C ALA A 888 1.99 -10.52 25.83
N CYS A 889 1.83 -11.01 24.60
CA CYS A 889 1.15 -10.31 23.54
C CYS A 889 -0.26 -10.83 23.32
N GLU A 890 -1.19 -9.94 23.00
CA GLU A 890 -2.54 -10.27 22.57
C GLU A 890 -2.68 -9.99 21.08
N THR A 891 -3.11 -10.98 20.29
CA THR A 891 -3.55 -10.70 18.92
C THR A 891 -4.91 -10.03 18.95
N ALA A 892 -5.16 -9.07 18.07
CA ALA A 892 -6.43 -8.36 18.01
C ALA A 892 -7.59 -9.36 17.85
N VAL A 893 -8.51 -9.33 18.78
CA VAL A 893 -9.68 -10.21 18.79
C VAL A 893 -10.57 -9.88 17.59
N GLY A 894 -10.88 -10.89 16.77
CA GLY A 894 -11.73 -10.72 15.58
C GLY A 894 -11.01 -10.29 14.32
N ASP A 895 -9.70 -10.11 14.34
CA ASP A 895 -8.90 -9.82 13.14
C ASP A 895 -8.40 -11.14 12.51
N ASP A 896 -8.98 -11.51 11.36
CA ASP A 896 -8.64 -12.75 10.63
C ASP A 896 -7.20 -12.81 10.12
N ARG A 897 -6.45 -11.70 10.21
CA ARG A 897 -5.07 -11.57 9.72
C ARG A 897 -4.07 -11.12 10.78
N ALA A 898 -4.43 -11.11 12.06
CA ALA A 898 -3.54 -10.67 13.14
C ALA A 898 -2.22 -11.46 13.20
N ALA A 899 -2.26 -12.77 12.92
CA ALA A 899 -1.05 -13.58 12.83
C ALA A 899 -0.10 -13.15 11.71
N LEU A 900 -0.60 -12.47 10.66
CA LEU A 900 0.24 -11.86 9.63
C LEU A 900 1.07 -10.70 10.22
N GLY A 901 0.50 -9.93 11.13
CA GLY A 901 1.22 -8.88 11.87
C GLY A 901 2.41 -9.44 12.66
N LEU A 902 2.23 -10.57 13.35
CA LEU A 902 3.31 -11.26 14.06
C LEU A 902 4.42 -11.74 13.13
N ALA A 903 4.05 -12.45 12.05
CA ALA A 903 4.99 -12.92 11.05
C ALA A 903 5.74 -11.75 10.40
N GLY A 904 5.04 -10.68 10.11
CA GLY A 904 5.60 -9.48 9.53
C GLY A 904 6.61 -8.79 10.43
N VAL A 905 6.29 -8.59 11.71
CA VAL A 905 7.21 -8.00 12.69
C VAL A 905 8.50 -8.83 12.78
N ALA A 906 8.39 -10.15 12.86
CA ALA A 906 9.53 -11.06 12.86
C ALA A 906 10.47 -10.83 11.67
N VAL A 907 9.89 -10.89 10.50
CA VAL A 907 10.61 -10.79 9.23
C VAL A 907 11.27 -9.41 9.05
N ARG A 908 10.54 -8.34 9.33
CA ARG A 908 11.04 -6.97 9.15
C ARG A 908 12.04 -6.55 10.20
N ALA A 909 11.88 -7.01 11.43
CA ALA A 909 12.86 -6.80 12.50
C ALA A 909 14.23 -7.46 12.19
N GLY A 910 14.31 -8.22 11.11
CA GLY A 910 15.50 -9.00 10.77
C GLY A 910 15.69 -10.18 11.72
N ALA A 911 14.66 -10.52 12.49
CA ALA A 911 14.65 -11.74 13.30
C ALA A 911 14.40 -12.93 12.39
N ARG A 912 15.19 -14.00 12.57
CA ARG A 912 15.02 -15.23 11.78
C ARG A 912 13.83 -16.05 12.24
N SER A 913 13.46 -15.91 13.50
CA SER A 913 12.34 -16.60 14.13
C SER A 913 11.68 -15.72 15.17
N THR A 914 10.39 -15.93 15.37
CA THR A 914 9.64 -15.33 16.48
C THR A 914 8.82 -16.39 17.19
N VAL A 915 8.88 -16.42 18.52
CA VAL A 915 7.90 -17.11 19.38
C VAL A 915 6.97 -16.07 19.95
N ALA A 916 5.67 -16.24 19.73
CA ALA A 916 4.66 -15.31 20.25
C ALA A 916 3.37 -16.05 20.58
N SER A 917 2.50 -15.43 21.39
CA SER A 917 1.19 -15.98 21.72
C SER A 917 0.09 -15.43 20.79
N LEU A 918 -0.85 -16.28 20.41
CA LEU A 918 -2.02 -15.92 19.59
C LEU A 918 -3.15 -15.27 20.42
N TRP A 919 -3.11 -15.37 21.74
CA TRP A 919 -4.05 -14.74 22.69
C TRP A 919 -3.38 -14.57 24.05
N ALA A 920 -3.99 -13.77 24.92
CA ALA A 920 -3.51 -13.57 26.29
C ALA A 920 -3.55 -14.89 27.09
N VAL A 921 -2.45 -15.24 27.69
CA VAL A 921 -2.25 -16.46 28.52
C VAL A 921 -1.96 -16.05 29.94
N GLY A 922 -2.30 -16.95 30.90
CA GLY A 922 -2.00 -16.68 32.31
C GLY A 922 -0.51 -16.57 32.60
N ASP A 923 -0.09 -15.58 33.39
CA ASP A 923 1.33 -15.30 33.73
C ASP A 923 2.09 -16.51 34.28
N ALA A 924 1.42 -17.33 35.06
CA ALA A 924 2.06 -18.49 35.70
C ALA A 924 2.40 -19.62 34.72
N SER A 925 1.49 -19.91 33.77
CA SER A 925 1.72 -20.90 32.72
C SER A 925 2.74 -20.37 31.69
N THR A 926 2.69 -19.09 31.35
CA THR A 926 3.67 -18.43 30.49
C THR A 926 5.09 -18.52 31.06
N ALA A 927 5.28 -18.11 32.32
CA ALA A 927 6.59 -18.18 32.99
C ALA A 927 7.13 -19.62 33.07
N GLN A 928 6.27 -20.63 33.30
CA GLN A 928 6.67 -22.02 33.29
C GLN A 928 7.07 -22.50 31.88
N LEU A 929 6.26 -22.18 30.86
CA LEU A 929 6.52 -22.58 29.48
C LEU A 929 7.82 -21.96 29.00
N MET A 930 8.03 -20.65 29.21
CA MET A 930 9.24 -19.94 28.77
C MET A 930 10.48 -20.46 29.50
N THR A 931 10.37 -20.76 30.81
CA THR A 931 11.48 -21.35 31.56
C THR A 931 11.88 -22.70 30.95
N GLN A 932 10.92 -23.58 30.66
CA GLN A 932 11.19 -24.86 30.02
C GLN A 932 11.73 -24.70 28.61
N PHE A 933 11.18 -23.77 27.83
CA PHE A 933 11.65 -23.49 26.48
C PHE A 933 13.14 -23.11 26.46
N TYR A 934 13.58 -22.19 27.33
CA TYR A 934 14.98 -21.83 27.43
C TYR A 934 15.88 -22.97 27.95
N GLN A 935 15.36 -23.85 28.80
CA GLN A 935 16.10 -25.06 29.23
C GLN A 935 16.33 -26.01 28.05
N GLU A 936 15.32 -26.22 27.23
CA GLU A 936 15.38 -27.04 26.02
C GLU A 936 16.31 -26.47 24.99
N LEU A 937 16.23 -25.14 24.70
CA LEU A 937 17.13 -24.42 23.75
C LEU A 937 18.61 -24.60 24.11
N LYS A 938 18.93 -24.78 25.40
CA LYS A 938 20.30 -25.01 25.87
C LYS A 938 20.80 -26.42 25.55
N THR A 939 19.91 -27.34 25.22
CA THR A 939 20.26 -28.74 24.91
C THR A 939 20.83 -28.83 23.51
N SER A 940 22.04 -29.37 23.35
CA SER A 940 22.69 -29.49 22.06
C SER A 940 21.90 -30.35 21.07
N GLY A 941 21.69 -29.90 19.87
CA GLY A 941 21.04 -30.66 18.78
C GLY A 941 19.52 -30.53 18.72
N ILE A 942 18.90 -29.73 19.59
CA ILE A 942 17.45 -29.48 19.56
C ILE A 942 17.15 -28.21 18.75
N SER A 943 16.19 -28.30 17.83
CA SER A 943 15.69 -27.14 17.08
C SER A 943 14.78 -26.24 17.93
N LYS A 944 14.57 -24.99 17.51
CA LYS A 944 13.62 -24.09 18.19
C LYS A 944 12.20 -24.68 18.24
N ALA A 945 11.76 -25.33 17.15
CA ALA A 945 10.46 -26.00 17.10
C ALA A 945 10.37 -27.16 18.11
N GLN A 946 11.40 -28.00 18.20
CA GLN A 946 11.45 -29.07 19.17
C GLN A 946 11.50 -28.54 20.61
N ALA A 947 12.25 -27.46 20.85
CA ALA A 947 12.32 -26.84 22.18
C ALA A 947 10.94 -26.29 22.62
N LEU A 948 10.21 -25.64 21.69
CA LEU A 948 8.86 -25.16 21.98
C LEU A 948 7.89 -26.31 22.19
N ARG A 949 7.95 -27.37 21.36
CA ARG A 949 7.18 -28.60 21.55
C ARG A 949 7.38 -29.17 22.93
N ASN A 950 8.63 -29.37 23.35
CA ASN A 950 8.94 -29.95 24.66
C ASN A 950 8.42 -29.07 25.80
N ALA A 951 8.48 -27.76 25.68
CA ALA A 951 7.92 -26.84 26.66
C ALA A 951 6.38 -26.95 26.72
N GLN A 952 5.71 -27.06 25.60
CA GLN A 952 4.25 -27.23 25.51
C GLN A 952 3.82 -28.61 26.12
N LEU A 953 4.52 -29.68 25.77
CA LEU A 953 4.27 -31.00 26.33
C LEU A 953 4.49 -31.03 27.86
N SER A 954 5.45 -30.29 28.40
CA SER A 954 5.67 -30.18 29.85
C SER A 954 4.48 -29.59 30.62
N LEU A 955 3.67 -28.75 29.96
CA LEU A 955 2.41 -28.24 30.52
C LEU A 955 1.28 -29.25 30.33
N LEU A 956 1.19 -29.89 29.16
CA LEU A 956 0.16 -30.88 28.85
C LEU A 956 0.26 -32.10 29.75
N ASP A 957 1.47 -32.62 30.00
CA ASP A 957 1.74 -33.81 30.85
C ASP A 957 2.01 -33.45 32.31
N GLY A 958 2.00 -32.16 32.66
CA GLY A 958 2.32 -31.67 34.00
C GLY A 958 1.31 -32.07 35.07
N GLU A 959 1.72 -31.95 36.33
CA GLU A 959 0.85 -32.26 37.49
C GLU A 959 -0.28 -31.21 37.66
N ASN A 960 -0.14 -30.00 37.13
CA ASN A 960 -1.15 -28.95 37.25
C ASN A 960 -2.21 -29.09 36.16
N THR A 961 -3.37 -29.61 36.51
CA THR A 961 -4.47 -29.85 35.57
C THR A 961 -5.00 -28.58 34.89
N GLN A 962 -4.84 -27.39 35.51
CA GLN A 962 -5.21 -26.12 34.88
C GLN A 962 -4.30 -25.77 33.71
N PHE A 963 -3.03 -26.22 33.74
CA PHE A 963 -2.09 -25.97 32.65
C PHE A 963 -2.22 -26.96 31.48
N GLN A 964 -2.89 -28.10 31.71
CA GLN A 964 -3.14 -29.13 30.69
C GLN A 964 -4.14 -28.65 29.61
N HIS A 965 -4.92 -27.60 29.90
CA HIS A 965 -5.89 -27.07 28.92
C HIS A 965 -5.18 -26.47 27.71
N PRO A 966 -5.61 -26.79 26.46
CA PRO A 966 -4.98 -26.27 25.21
C PRO A 966 -4.86 -24.74 25.16
N GLY A 967 -5.75 -24.00 25.80
CA GLY A 967 -5.68 -22.56 25.92
C GLY A 967 -4.44 -22.01 26.63
N GLN A 968 -3.75 -22.82 27.44
CA GLN A 968 -2.57 -22.43 28.21
C GLN A 968 -1.26 -22.69 27.46
N TRP A 969 -1.14 -23.80 26.74
CA TRP A 969 0.07 -24.22 26.04
C TRP A 969 -0.01 -24.01 24.51
N GLY A 970 -1.19 -24.18 23.95
CA GLY A 970 -1.40 -24.07 22.50
C GLY A 970 -1.35 -22.63 21.94
N ALA A 971 -1.36 -21.64 22.85
CA ALA A 971 -1.29 -20.22 22.44
C ALA A 971 0.00 -19.86 21.72
N PHE A 972 1.12 -20.48 22.13
CA PHE A 972 2.44 -20.13 21.63
C PHE A 972 2.74 -20.79 20.30
N VAL A 973 3.15 -19.97 19.34
CA VAL A 973 3.53 -20.40 18.00
C VAL A 973 4.94 -19.92 17.66
N LEU A 974 5.67 -20.74 16.92
CA LEU A 974 6.94 -20.38 16.31
C LEU A 974 6.73 -20.00 14.86
N VAL A 975 7.15 -18.79 14.49
CA VAL A 975 7.06 -18.28 13.12
C VAL A 975 8.46 -18.05 12.57
N GLY A 976 8.73 -18.49 11.34
CA GLY A 976 9.99 -18.33 10.64
C GLY A 976 10.89 -19.56 10.69
N ASN A 977 12.21 -19.37 10.86
CA ASN A 977 13.17 -20.49 10.89
C ASN A 977 13.01 -21.31 12.15
N TRP A 978 12.65 -22.57 12.00
CA TRP A 978 12.38 -23.51 13.08
C TRP A 978 13.61 -24.25 13.63
N GLN A 979 14.79 -24.18 12.94
CA GLN A 979 16.05 -24.84 13.31
C GLN A 979 16.87 -24.11 14.37
#